data_1e0786ab44a4b3bff9a086e7aa7a24d3
#
_entry.id   1e0786ab44a4b3bff9a086e7aa7a24d3
#
_cell.length_a   1.000
_cell.length_b   1.000
_cell.length_c   1.000
_cell.angle_alpha   90.00
_cell.angle_beta   90.00
_cell.angle_gamma   90.00
#
_symmetry.space_group_name_H-M   'P 1'
#
loop_
_entity.id
_entity.type
_entity.pdbx_description
1 polymer ?
#
loop_
_entity_poly.entity_id
_entity_poly.type
_entity_poly.pdbx_seq_one_letter_code
_entity_poly.pdbx_strand_id
1 'polypeptide(L)'
;MINRHCLAAVLIAGYAAVFSLGVMGGCCFAGEATATRYAGPEICAKCHRDIAETQSSTAMANTWQGASAPSLSANFDQKKAEGPEPALRYEVRRDTDGFEFSVVGPHAAQTVLPVEAIVGGKRHGMSFLVRVQQLDGIPLERPALIEARYAYSPQGALVLSPGFRNEKPSDWEDSLGRVLSPSFERRCVTCHGEPNTLGAGQHGGVRCESCHAPASAHVDSMQGASRQPVVPEHLAGVKSIAVCAQCHTGLSSASHSDPLPGDLLVSSQVPALQHSECFIQSGERVSCTDCHDPHKDSARVVDTSVATCLRCHSTTTAQHTAICPINRTSDCVKCHMPPVESNSFRLTDHWIRVHPEQGIEAAHQEAGLQTIEPPKREYLQILVSEDRAKAEAALARIEKGDSFYDVAHDVSIDPTAPGGGFIGEMRLAEMDDRLAAAAARLSYGATSGIVEQGDRCVILHRLPRDFKWSANQLYEQAVALRKHGDRKGAIEKDQEALKVYPYFLRALVFMGTTIGEAGDIARAREILAFAVQSYPQDASAQFDLALTLGKQPASQIQAFRRAIDLDPEMTAAYESLGAALASAGEVAKAVEVFRQGLTIDPLSATLYYNLGLALREQGDAAGARQAMALAAKLDPEIAARLVKDR
;
A
#
# COMPACT_ATOMS: atom_id res chain seq x y z
N MET A 1 5.21 -44.71 33.39
CA MET A 1 3.99 -44.48 32.61
C MET A 1 3.22 -43.36 33.25
N ILE A 2 3.50 -42.14 32.93
CA ILE A 2 2.63 -40.99 33.17
C ILE A 2 2.89 -39.99 32.04
N ASN A 3 1.83 -39.60 31.45
CA ASN A 3 1.51 -38.98 30.19
C ASN A 3 2.24 -37.67 29.88
N ARG A 4 2.95 -37.62 28.77
CA ARG A 4 3.53 -36.40 28.15
C ARG A 4 2.54 -35.77 27.17
N HIS A 5 1.45 -35.20 27.68
CA HIS A 5 0.50 -34.45 26.84
C HIS A 5 -0.14 -33.30 27.63
N CYS A 6 0.65 -32.37 28.13
CA CYS A 6 0.14 -31.14 28.74
C CYS A 6 1.24 -30.07 28.81
N LEU A 7 1.73 -29.59 27.66
CA LEU A 7 2.60 -28.40 27.65
C LEU A 7 2.51 -27.60 26.32
N ALA A 8 1.49 -27.87 25.50
CA ALA A 8 1.23 -27.10 24.27
C ALA A 8 -0.08 -26.29 24.31
N ALA A 9 -0.74 -26.17 25.47
CA ALA A 9 -2.07 -25.55 25.58
C ALA A 9 -2.12 -24.29 26.44
N VAL A 10 -0.99 -23.69 26.82
CA VAL A 10 -0.99 -22.52 27.75
C VAL A 10 -0.58 -21.20 27.08
N LEU A 11 -0.22 -21.16 25.81
CA LEU A 11 0.14 -19.91 25.12
C LEU A 11 -0.90 -19.39 24.11
N ILE A 12 -2.08 -20.01 23.98
CA ILE A 12 -3.18 -19.52 23.12
C ILE A 12 -4.37 -18.96 23.93
N ALA A 13 -4.36 -19.04 25.27
CA ALA A 13 -5.46 -18.59 26.12
C ALA A 13 -5.33 -17.15 26.66
N GLY A 14 -4.32 -16.40 26.25
CA GLY A 14 -4.03 -15.04 26.77
C GLY A 14 -4.67 -13.87 26.03
N TYR A 15 -5.27 -14.06 24.87
CA TYR A 15 -5.80 -12.96 24.04
C TYR A 15 -7.31 -12.97 23.77
N ALA A 16 -8.06 -13.91 24.36
CA ALA A 16 -9.51 -14.01 24.14
C ALA A 16 -10.38 -13.61 25.36
N ALA A 17 -9.81 -13.04 26.42
CA ALA A 17 -10.53 -12.79 27.68
C ALA A 17 -10.76 -11.30 28.01
N VAL A 18 -10.69 -10.37 27.07
CA VAL A 18 -10.99 -8.93 27.32
C VAL A 18 -12.22 -8.43 26.56
N PHE A 19 -12.94 -9.27 25.82
CA PHE A 19 -14.14 -8.83 25.05
C PHE A 19 -15.47 -9.50 25.46
N SER A 20 -15.60 -10.00 26.67
CA SER A 20 -16.89 -10.58 27.12
C SER A 20 -17.18 -10.37 28.60
N LEU A 21 -17.26 -9.10 29.04
CA LEU A 21 -17.93 -8.74 30.31
C LEU A 21 -18.36 -7.26 30.23
N GLY A 22 -19.53 -7.00 29.67
CA GLY A 22 -20.06 -5.65 29.57
C GLY A 22 -21.48 -5.54 29.03
N VAL A 23 -22.32 -6.56 29.24
CA VAL A 23 -23.76 -6.41 29.03
C VAL A 23 -24.49 -7.06 30.18
N MET A 24 -24.73 -6.30 31.23
CA MET A 24 -25.91 -6.42 32.12
C MET A 24 -25.92 -5.23 33.10
N GLY A 25 -26.92 -4.40 32.98
CA GLY A 25 -27.42 -3.57 34.08
C GLY A 25 -26.98 -2.11 34.11
N GLY A 26 -27.68 -1.26 33.39
CA GLY A 26 -27.59 0.18 33.58
C GLY A 26 -28.83 0.83 32.98
N CYS A 27 -29.77 1.21 33.84
CA CYS A 27 -31.00 1.91 33.52
C CYS A 27 -30.84 3.13 32.64
N CYS A 28 -31.83 3.33 31.81
CA CYS A 28 -32.15 4.52 31.04
C CYS A 28 -31.81 5.84 31.69
N PHE A 29 -30.79 6.51 31.17
CA PHE A 29 -30.79 7.94 31.01
C PHE A 29 -30.72 8.18 29.50
N ALA A 30 -31.87 8.38 28.89
CA ALA A 30 -31.98 8.98 27.59
C ALA A 30 -31.58 10.46 27.73
N GLY A 31 -30.27 10.70 27.82
CA GLY A 31 -29.71 11.96 27.36
C GLY A 31 -29.68 11.87 25.84
N GLU A 32 -30.44 12.69 25.16
CA GLU A 32 -30.32 12.93 23.74
C GLU A 32 -28.82 13.13 23.46
N ALA A 33 -28.18 12.15 22.82
CA ALA A 33 -26.90 12.33 22.18
C ALA A 33 -27.13 13.42 21.12
N THR A 34 -26.83 14.66 21.47
CA THR A 34 -26.80 15.78 20.52
C THR A 34 -25.86 15.33 19.41
N ALA A 35 -26.43 15.05 18.24
CA ALA A 35 -25.69 14.64 17.07
C ALA A 35 -24.58 15.69 16.88
N THR A 36 -23.33 15.25 17.00
CA THR A 36 -22.15 16.09 16.79
C THR A 36 -22.24 16.69 15.40
N ARG A 37 -22.49 17.98 15.31
CA ARG A 37 -22.67 18.72 14.07
C ARG A 37 -21.36 19.42 13.68
N TYR A 38 -21.06 19.39 12.40
CA TYR A 38 -19.99 20.20 11.83
C TYR A 38 -20.43 21.68 11.78
N ALA A 39 -19.53 22.58 12.15
CA ALA A 39 -19.82 24.01 12.21
C ALA A 39 -19.58 24.72 10.86
N GLY A 40 -18.66 24.21 10.06
CA GLY A 40 -18.22 24.77 8.79
C GLY A 40 -17.12 25.84 8.90
N PRO A 41 -16.31 26.00 7.85
CA PRO A 41 -15.13 26.87 7.85
C PRO A 41 -15.46 28.35 8.02
N GLU A 42 -16.62 28.81 7.56
CA GLU A 42 -17.04 30.22 7.70
C GLU A 42 -17.27 30.63 9.16
N ILE A 43 -17.69 29.68 9.99
CA ILE A 43 -17.89 29.94 11.43
C ILE A 43 -16.53 30.03 12.11
N CYS A 44 -15.59 29.14 11.78
CA CYS A 44 -14.22 29.16 12.28
C CYS A 44 -13.52 30.49 11.94
N ALA A 45 -13.69 30.98 10.72
CA ALA A 45 -13.09 32.23 10.24
C ALA A 45 -13.55 33.49 10.99
N LYS A 46 -14.70 33.45 11.67
CA LYS A 46 -15.17 34.63 12.47
C LYS A 46 -14.25 34.93 13.65
N CYS A 47 -13.62 33.90 14.24
CA CYS A 47 -12.72 34.05 15.39
C CYS A 47 -11.26 33.78 15.03
N HIS A 48 -10.98 32.89 14.08
CA HIS A 48 -9.64 32.43 13.65
C HIS A 48 -9.28 32.96 12.25
N ARG A 49 -9.53 34.23 11.97
CA ARG A 49 -9.43 34.82 10.62
C ARG A 49 -8.07 34.55 9.96
N ASP A 50 -6.98 34.92 10.62
CA ASP A 50 -5.63 34.82 10.05
C ASP A 50 -5.24 33.36 9.72
N ILE A 51 -5.65 32.40 10.58
CA ILE A 51 -5.44 31.00 10.36
C ILE A 51 -6.29 30.50 9.19
N ALA A 52 -7.56 30.90 9.13
CA ALA A 52 -8.47 30.53 8.06
C ALA A 52 -8.01 31.06 6.69
N GLU A 53 -7.52 32.30 6.64
CA GLU A 53 -6.96 32.90 5.42
C GLU A 53 -5.71 32.15 4.94
N THR A 54 -4.76 31.85 5.84
CA THR A 54 -3.56 31.12 5.46
C THR A 54 -3.87 29.68 5.07
N GLN A 55 -4.69 28.95 5.82
CA GLN A 55 -5.08 27.57 5.56
C GLN A 55 -5.83 27.45 4.22
N SER A 56 -6.77 28.35 3.93
CA SER A 56 -7.53 28.34 2.68
C SER A 56 -6.67 28.48 1.42
N SER A 57 -5.48 29.06 1.55
CA SER A 57 -4.51 29.20 0.46
C SER A 57 -3.57 27.99 0.29
N THR A 58 -3.60 27.04 1.23
CA THR A 58 -2.72 25.85 1.19
C THR A 58 -3.07 24.90 0.06
N ALA A 59 -2.10 24.08 -0.35
CA ALA A 59 -2.35 23.00 -1.30
C ALA A 59 -3.41 22.03 -0.78
N MET A 60 -3.41 21.69 0.52
CA MET A 60 -4.40 20.78 1.13
C MET A 60 -5.83 21.32 1.03
N ALA A 61 -6.03 22.63 1.24
CA ALA A 61 -7.35 23.24 1.14
C ALA A 61 -7.90 23.28 -0.30
N ASN A 62 -7.05 23.10 -1.29
CA ASN A 62 -7.40 23.18 -2.71
C ASN A 62 -7.19 21.87 -3.47
N THR A 63 -7.29 20.75 -2.77
CA THR A 63 -7.03 19.41 -3.35
C THR A 63 -8.22 18.80 -4.09
N TRP A 64 -9.41 19.41 -4.00
CA TRP A 64 -10.62 18.97 -4.72
C TRP A 64 -11.32 20.19 -5.31
N GLN A 65 -11.59 20.14 -6.60
CA GLN A 65 -12.29 21.19 -7.33
C GLN A 65 -13.30 20.57 -8.27
N GLY A 66 -14.54 21.04 -8.23
CA GLY A 66 -15.54 20.67 -9.25
C GLY A 66 -15.11 21.17 -10.62
N ALA A 67 -15.50 20.46 -11.67
CA ALA A 67 -15.11 20.78 -13.04
C ALA A 67 -15.51 22.20 -13.50
N SER A 68 -16.53 22.80 -12.90
CA SER A 68 -17.00 24.17 -13.19
C SER A 68 -16.31 25.26 -12.35
N ALA A 69 -15.31 24.91 -11.49
CA ALA A 69 -14.69 25.88 -10.60
C ALA A 69 -13.98 27.00 -11.38
N PRO A 70 -14.26 28.29 -11.07
CA PRO A 70 -13.68 29.43 -11.81
C PRO A 70 -12.14 29.51 -11.72
N SER A 71 -11.56 28.95 -10.64
CA SER A 71 -10.11 28.91 -10.42
C SER A 71 -9.33 28.07 -11.45
N LEU A 72 -10.03 27.22 -12.20
CA LEU A 72 -9.45 26.33 -13.22
C LEU A 72 -9.39 26.97 -14.60
N SER A 73 -10.07 28.09 -14.82
CA SER A 73 -10.42 28.60 -16.16
C SER A 73 -9.26 28.99 -17.07
N ALA A 74 -8.08 29.33 -16.56
CA ALA A 74 -7.02 29.93 -17.36
C ALA A 74 -5.92 28.97 -17.84
N ASN A 75 -5.82 27.75 -17.25
CA ASN A 75 -4.63 26.91 -17.45
C ASN A 75 -4.90 25.60 -18.18
N PHE A 76 -6.14 25.24 -18.47
CA PHE A 76 -6.53 23.90 -18.88
C PHE A 76 -7.07 23.78 -20.31
N ASP A 77 -7.04 24.86 -21.09
CA ASP A 77 -7.64 24.84 -22.42
C ASP A 77 -6.78 24.05 -23.41
N GLN A 78 -7.41 23.07 -24.07
CA GLN A 78 -6.89 22.28 -25.21
C GLN A 78 -5.52 21.63 -25.00
N LYS A 79 -5.34 20.87 -23.93
CA LYS A 79 -4.12 20.08 -23.72
C LYS A 79 -4.25 18.69 -24.29
N LYS A 80 -3.20 18.24 -24.97
CA LYS A 80 -3.11 16.95 -25.65
C LYS A 80 -1.88 16.19 -25.19
N ALA A 81 -2.01 14.87 -25.13
CA ALA A 81 -0.88 13.96 -24.95
C ALA A 81 -1.02 12.78 -25.91
N GLU A 82 0.12 12.29 -26.35
CA GLU A 82 0.21 11.05 -27.10
C GLU A 82 0.42 9.89 -26.13
N GLY A 83 -0.29 8.78 -26.34
CA GLY A 83 -0.12 7.56 -25.59
C GLY A 83 1.08 6.75 -26.09
N PRO A 84 1.32 5.58 -25.47
CA PRO A 84 2.42 4.69 -25.85
C PRO A 84 2.28 4.09 -27.25
N GLU A 85 1.11 4.21 -27.88
CA GLU A 85 0.86 3.83 -29.28
C GLU A 85 0.55 5.06 -30.13
N PRO A 86 1.00 5.11 -31.41
CA PRO A 86 0.80 6.27 -32.28
C PRO A 86 -0.67 6.65 -32.53
N ALA A 87 -1.59 5.69 -32.37
CA ALA A 87 -3.02 5.91 -32.54
C ALA A 87 -3.73 6.34 -31.26
N LEU A 88 -3.07 6.23 -30.11
CA LEU A 88 -3.66 6.52 -28.80
C LEU A 88 -3.39 7.97 -28.42
N ARG A 89 -4.42 8.76 -28.31
CA ARG A 89 -4.35 10.19 -28.00
C ARG A 89 -5.30 10.55 -26.89
N TYR A 90 -4.86 11.47 -26.04
CA TYR A 90 -5.60 12.01 -24.91
C TYR A 90 -5.75 13.51 -25.08
N GLU A 91 -6.93 14.02 -24.74
CA GLU A 91 -7.20 15.45 -24.76
C GLU A 91 -8.09 15.84 -23.59
N VAL A 92 -7.75 16.95 -22.95
CA VAL A 92 -8.63 17.64 -22.01
C VAL A 92 -9.02 18.95 -22.63
N ARG A 93 -10.30 19.20 -22.77
CA ARG A 93 -10.84 20.44 -23.33
C ARG A 93 -11.90 21.01 -22.40
N ARG A 94 -12.07 22.31 -22.49
CA ARG A 94 -13.15 23.00 -21.81
C ARG A 94 -14.43 22.91 -22.63
N ASP A 95 -15.54 22.65 -21.95
CA ASP A 95 -16.89 22.74 -22.51
C ASP A 95 -17.70 23.81 -21.77
N THR A 96 -18.95 24.03 -22.19
CA THR A 96 -19.89 25.01 -21.59
C THR A 96 -20.13 24.77 -20.11
N ASP A 97 -20.17 23.50 -19.69
CA ASP A 97 -20.53 23.05 -18.36
C ASP A 97 -19.33 22.62 -17.50
N GLY A 98 -18.10 22.66 -18.04
CA GLY A 98 -16.92 22.24 -17.29
C GLY A 98 -15.77 21.79 -18.19
N PHE A 99 -15.26 20.60 -17.94
CA PHE A 99 -14.19 19.98 -18.71
C PHE A 99 -14.61 18.60 -19.22
N GLU A 100 -14.11 18.24 -20.39
CA GLU A 100 -14.22 16.92 -20.98
C GLU A 100 -12.83 16.27 -21.09
N PHE A 101 -12.76 15.01 -20.73
CA PHE A 101 -11.62 14.14 -20.97
C PHE A 101 -11.95 13.21 -22.13
N SER A 102 -11.12 13.22 -23.15
CA SER A 102 -11.32 12.37 -24.31
C SER A 102 -10.12 11.47 -24.59
N VAL A 103 -10.43 10.26 -25.03
CA VAL A 103 -9.46 9.24 -25.45
C VAL A 103 -9.82 8.80 -26.86
N VAL A 104 -8.82 8.75 -27.73
CA VAL A 104 -8.93 8.19 -29.08
C VAL A 104 -7.87 7.12 -29.23
N GLY A 105 -8.27 5.89 -29.54
CA GLY A 105 -7.34 4.78 -29.67
C GLY A 105 -8.00 3.48 -30.10
N PRO A 106 -7.22 2.40 -30.27
CA PRO A 106 -7.70 1.11 -30.77
C PRO A 106 -8.83 0.50 -29.93
N HIS A 107 -8.76 0.65 -28.62
CA HIS A 107 -9.74 0.08 -27.68
C HIS A 107 -10.83 1.09 -27.31
N ALA A 108 -10.50 2.37 -27.24
CA ALA A 108 -11.42 3.41 -26.78
C ALA A 108 -12.21 4.09 -27.92
N ALA A 109 -11.93 3.78 -29.19
CA ALA A 109 -12.47 4.49 -30.34
C ALA A 109 -12.36 6.02 -30.17
N GLN A 110 -13.48 6.74 -30.12
CA GLN A 110 -13.51 8.14 -29.66
C GLN A 110 -14.42 8.20 -28.42
N THR A 111 -13.82 8.06 -27.25
CA THR A 111 -14.55 8.15 -25.97
C THR A 111 -14.38 9.55 -25.41
N VAL A 112 -15.48 10.22 -25.09
CA VAL A 112 -15.51 11.56 -24.48
C VAL A 112 -16.36 11.46 -23.21
N LEU A 113 -15.78 11.86 -22.08
CA LEU A 113 -16.41 11.78 -20.77
C LEU A 113 -16.34 13.14 -20.06
N PRO A 114 -17.43 13.56 -19.41
CA PRO A 114 -17.39 14.75 -18.59
C PRO A 114 -16.49 14.53 -17.38
N VAL A 115 -15.65 15.52 -17.07
CA VAL A 115 -14.87 15.54 -15.84
C VAL A 115 -15.81 15.91 -14.69
N GLU A 116 -15.91 15.04 -13.67
CA GLU A 116 -16.74 15.31 -12.50
C GLU A 116 -15.98 16.17 -11.48
N ALA A 117 -14.72 15.84 -11.26
CA ALA A 117 -13.87 16.56 -10.32
C ALA A 117 -12.39 16.53 -10.76
N ILE A 118 -11.64 17.46 -10.22
CA ILE A 118 -10.19 17.55 -10.36
C ILE A 118 -9.57 17.45 -8.98
N VAL A 119 -8.68 16.48 -8.80
CA VAL A 119 -8.03 16.15 -7.53
C VAL A 119 -6.55 16.51 -7.58
N GLY A 120 -6.05 17.15 -6.52
CA GLY A 120 -4.66 17.60 -6.44
C GLY A 120 -4.54 19.11 -6.49
N GLY A 121 -3.35 19.63 -6.75
CA GLY A 121 -3.07 21.04 -6.73
C GLY A 121 -2.00 21.48 -7.73
N LYS A 122 -2.00 22.76 -8.08
CA LYS A 122 -1.09 23.33 -9.10
C LYS A 122 0.39 23.02 -8.89
N ARG A 123 0.83 22.77 -7.63
CA ARG A 123 2.23 22.49 -7.30
C ARG A 123 2.60 21.02 -7.40
N HIS A 124 1.62 20.13 -7.21
CA HIS A 124 1.85 18.69 -7.12
C HIS A 124 1.22 17.92 -8.29
N GLY A 125 0.55 18.64 -9.20
CA GLY A 125 -0.21 18.07 -10.28
C GLY A 125 -1.69 17.82 -9.92
N MET A 126 -2.50 17.53 -10.95
CA MET A 126 -3.95 17.40 -10.82
C MET A 126 -4.45 16.25 -11.67
N SER A 127 -5.08 15.26 -11.02
CA SER A 127 -5.76 14.14 -11.68
C SER A 127 -7.21 14.50 -11.99
N PHE A 128 -7.75 13.93 -13.06
CA PHE A 128 -9.15 14.09 -13.45
C PHE A 128 -9.95 12.87 -13.00
N LEU A 129 -11.11 13.13 -12.40
CA LEU A 129 -12.09 12.10 -12.11
C LEU A 129 -13.23 12.20 -13.12
N VAL A 130 -13.50 11.10 -13.79
CA VAL A 130 -14.57 10.99 -14.79
C VAL A 130 -15.56 9.90 -14.37
N ARG A 131 -16.86 10.11 -14.66
CA ARG A 131 -17.90 9.14 -14.26
C ARG A 131 -18.56 8.53 -15.49
N VAL A 132 -18.66 7.21 -15.48
CA VAL A 132 -19.38 6.42 -16.48
C VAL A 132 -20.60 5.81 -15.82
N GLN A 133 -21.79 6.11 -16.35
CA GLN A 133 -23.07 5.58 -15.86
C GLN A 133 -23.63 4.48 -16.74
N GLN A 134 -23.33 4.55 -18.04
CA GLN A 134 -23.84 3.65 -19.05
C GLN A 134 -22.86 3.54 -20.22
N LEU A 135 -22.92 2.43 -20.95
CA LEU A 135 -22.20 2.23 -22.20
C LEU A 135 -23.20 1.94 -23.32
N ASP A 136 -23.18 2.75 -24.37
CA ASP A 136 -24.11 2.67 -25.52
C ASP A 136 -25.60 2.56 -25.11
N GLY A 137 -26.01 3.31 -24.07
CA GLY A 137 -27.36 3.32 -23.54
C GLY A 137 -27.70 2.15 -22.60
N ILE A 138 -26.78 1.23 -22.36
CA ILE A 138 -26.94 0.14 -21.38
C ILE A 138 -26.38 0.61 -20.04
N PRO A 139 -27.19 0.70 -18.97
CA PRO A 139 -26.73 1.13 -17.66
C PRO A 139 -25.78 0.08 -17.04
N LEU A 140 -24.75 0.56 -16.35
CA LEU A 140 -23.89 -0.28 -15.53
C LEU A 140 -24.62 -0.71 -14.24
N GLU A 141 -24.21 -1.83 -13.64
CA GLU A 141 -24.72 -2.28 -12.32
C GLU A 141 -24.48 -1.21 -11.23
N ARG A 142 -23.38 -0.46 -11.32
CA ARG A 142 -23.07 0.74 -10.55
C ARG A 142 -22.36 1.76 -11.44
N PRO A 143 -22.60 3.08 -11.30
CA PRO A 143 -21.76 4.08 -11.98
C PRO A 143 -20.29 3.90 -11.59
N ALA A 144 -19.41 3.89 -12.60
CA ALA A 144 -17.96 3.82 -12.40
C ALA A 144 -17.37 5.21 -12.24
N LEU A 145 -16.58 5.44 -11.19
CA LEU A 145 -15.70 6.61 -11.09
C LEU A 145 -14.30 6.18 -11.50
N ILE A 146 -13.70 6.90 -12.42
CA ILE A 146 -12.39 6.60 -12.99
C ILE A 146 -11.43 7.74 -12.68
N GLU A 147 -10.24 7.41 -12.14
CA GLU A 147 -9.10 8.31 -12.17
C GLU A 147 -8.46 8.22 -13.56
N ALA A 148 -8.50 9.32 -14.31
CA ALA A 148 -8.02 9.35 -15.68
C ALA A 148 -6.53 8.98 -15.79
N ARG A 149 -6.17 8.24 -16.84
CA ARG A 149 -4.80 7.78 -17.09
C ARG A 149 -3.79 8.93 -17.23
N TYR A 150 -4.25 10.10 -17.66
CA TYR A 150 -3.43 11.29 -17.80
C TYR A 150 -3.90 12.40 -16.86
N ALA A 151 -2.94 13.09 -16.29
CA ALA A 151 -3.09 14.14 -15.30
C ALA A 151 -2.32 15.39 -15.73
N TYR A 152 -2.59 16.50 -15.09
CA TYR A 152 -1.82 17.73 -15.27
C TYR A 152 -0.58 17.74 -14.38
N SER A 153 0.59 17.91 -14.98
CA SER A 153 1.83 18.15 -14.25
C SER A 153 1.86 19.56 -13.65
N PRO A 154 2.73 19.81 -12.65
CA PRO A 154 2.96 21.17 -12.14
C PRO A 154 3.38 22.18 -13.20
N GLN A 155 3.99 21.72 -14.31
CA GLN A 155 4.43 22.55 -15.43
C GLN A 155 3.31 22.82 -16.45
N GLY A 156 2.11 22.28 -16.22
CA GLY A 156 0.95 22.47 -17.09
C GLY A 156 0.94 21.59 -18.35
N ALA A 157 1.70 20.51 -18.35
CA ALA A 157 1.64 19.49 -19.40
C ALA A 157 0.67 18.36 -19.01
N LEU A 158 0.04 17.73 -20.00
CA LEU A 158 -0.73 16.52 -19.79
C LEU A 158 0.24 15.33 -19.82
N VAL A 159 0.38 14.62 -18.70
CA VAL A 159 1.34 13.53 -18.47
C VAL A 159 0.64 12.35 -17.82
N LEU A 160 1.27 11.19 -17.82
CA LEU A 160 0.75 10.01 -17.12
C LEU A 160 0.49 10.31 -15.66
N SER A 161 -0.66 9.93 -15.16
CA SER A 161 -1.01 10.01 -13.73
C SER A 161 -0.06 9.17 -12.88
N PRO A 162 0.22 9.57 -11.63
CA PRO A 162 1.06 8.78 -10.73
C PRO A 162 0.54 7.35 -10.58
N GLY A 163 1.46 6.39 -10.62
CA GLY A 163 1.13 4.97 -10.52
C GLY A 163 0.78 4.28 -11.84
N PHE A 164 0.58 5.03 -12.94
CA PHE A 164 0.46 4.43 -14.27
C PHE A 164 1.83 4.24 -14.92
N ARG A 165 1.95 3.16 -15.70
CA ARG A 165 3.13 2.88 -16.52
C ARG A 165 2.89 3.32 -17.97
N ASN A 166 3.95 3.75 -18.67
CA ASN A 166 3.89 4.07 -20.08
C ASN A 166 3.88 2.79 -20.94
N GLU A 167 2.85 1.99 -20.75
CA GLU A 167 2.63 0.72 -21.43
C GLU A 167 1.37 0.81 -22.29
N LYS A 168 1.30 -0.05 -23.30
CA LYS A 168 0.11 -0.17 -24.14
C LYS A 168 -1.08 -0.62 -23.29
N PRO A 169 -2.21 0.11 -23.31
CA PRO A 169 -3.43 -0.32 -22.66
C PRO A 169 -3.92 -1.66 -23.21
N SER A 170 -4.37 -2.54 -22.31
CA SER A 170 -4.89 -3.86 -22.67
C SER A 170 -6.30 -3.83 -23.25
N ASP A 171 -7.12 -2.87 -22.79
CA ASP A 171 -8.54 -2.82 -23.08
C ASP A 171 -9.10 -1.39 -23.00
N TRP A 172 -10.42 -1.27 -23.05
CA TRP A 172 -11.13 0.01 -23.00
C TRP A 172 -10.93 0.72 -21.66
N GLU A 173 -11.05 -0.01 -20.57
CA GLU A 173 -10.91 0.53 -19.21
C GLU A 173 -9.49 1.06 -18.97
N ASP A 174 -8.47 0.24 -19.22
CA ASP A 174 -7.07 0.64 -19.06
C ASP A 174 -6.70 1.83 -19.95
N SER A 175 -7.36 1.99 -21.11
CA SER A 175 -7.21 3.18 -21.96
C SER A 175 -7.71 4.46 -21.28
N LEU A 176 -8.76 4.38 -20.48
CA LEU A 176 -9.33 5.52 -19.75
C LEU A 176 -8.55 5.86 -18.49
N GLY A 177 -8.22 4.84 -17.71
CA GLY A 177 -7.56 5.03 -16.43
C GLY A 177 -7.79 3.91 -15.44
N ARG A 178 -7.98 4.26 -14.18
CA ARG A 178 -8.19 3.32 -13.08
C ARG A 178 -9.60 3.48 -12.52
N VAL A 179 -10.39 2.41 -12.54
CA VAL A 179 -11.66 2.37 -11.82
C VAL A 179 -11.40 2.46 -10.32
N LEU A 180 -12.12 3.36 -9.66
CA LEU A 180 -12.05 3.51 -8.22
C LEU A 180 -13.08 2.59 -7.57
N SER A 181 -12.59 1.69 -6.73
CA SER A 181 -13.44 0.86 -5.89
C SER A 181 -14.23 1.71 -4.89
N PRO A 182 -15.33 1.21 -4.30
CA PRO A 182 -16.15 1.97 -3.36
C PRO A 182 -15.38 2.51 -2.15
N SER A 183 -14.39 1.77 -1.62
CA SER A 183 -13.58 2.27 -0.52
C SER A 183 -12.62 3.35 -0.97
N PHE A 184 -12.06 3.19 -2.17
CA PHE A 184 -11.15 4.16 -2.75
C PHE A 184 -11.88 5.47 -3.09
N GLU A 185 -13.10 5.38 -3.66
CA GLU A 185 -13.98 6.54 -3.89
C GLU A 185 -14.28 7.26 -2.57
N ARG A 186 -14.66 6.52 -1.51
CA ARG A 186 -14.86 7.10 -0.17
C ARG A 186 -13.58 7.76 0.37
N ARG A 187 -12.41 7.14 0.18
CA ARG A 187 -11.13 7.72 0.62
C ARG A 187 -10.80 9.01 -0.11
N CYS A 188 -11.02 9.08 -1.44
CA CYS A 188 -10.84 10.32 -2.19
C CYS A 188 -11.66 11.45 -1.56
N VAL A 189 -12.95 11.20 -1.28
CA VAL A 189 -13.83 12.18 -0.66
C VAL A 189 -13.42 12.50 0.78
N THR A 190 -13.04 11.49 1.57
CA THR A 190 -12.59 11.70 2.97
C THR A 190 -11.33 12.55 3.05
N CYS A 191 -10.37 12.33 2.14
CA CYS A 191 -9.09 13.02 2.13
C CYS A 191 -9.16 14.38 1.41
N HIS A 192 -10.00 14.49 0.38
CA HIS A 192 -10.05 15.64 -0.50
C HIS A 192 -11.36 16.42 -0.44
N GLY A 193 -12.40 15.89 0.21
CA GLY A 193 -13.72 16.49 0.38
C GLY A 193 -13.97 17.06 1.78
N GLU A 194 -15.14 17.62 1.97
CA GLU A 194 -15.64 17.95 3.31
C GLU A 194 -16.37 16.73 3.91
N PRO A 195 -16.22 16.47 5.23
CA PRO A 195 -17.06 15.49 5.91
C PRO A 195 -18.54 15.81 5.65
N ASN A 196 -19.33 14.86 5.19
CA ASN A 196 -20.76 14.94 4.85
C ASN A 196 -21.13 15.60 3.49
N THR A 197 -20.20 15.86 2.58
CA THR A 197 -20.51 16.44 1.27
C THR A 197 -20.57 15.42 0.12
N LEU A 198 -20.81 14.15 0.41
CA LEU A 198 -21.09 13.14 -0.62
C LEU A 198 -22.30 13.56 -1.45
N GLY A 199 -22.08 14.16 -2.59
CA GLY A 199 -23.11 14.55 -3.55
C GLY A 199 -23.33 16.05 -3.80
N ALA A 200 -22.69 16.96 -3.05
CA ALA A 200 -22.79 18.38 -3.30
C ALA A 200 -21.47 18.91 -3.91
N GLY A 201 -21.39 18.99 -5.23
CA GLY A 201 -20.23 19.38 -6.03
C GLY A 201 -19.69 20.81 -5.82
N GLN A 202 -19.63 21.32 -4.62
CA GLN A 202 -19.14 22.66 -4.33
C GLN A 202 -18.07 22.63 -3.24
N HIS A 203 -16.83 22.92 -3.61
CA HIS A 203 -15.70 23.23 -2.73
C HIS A 203 -15.24 22.11 -1.79
N GLY A 204 -14.53 21.13 -2.35
CA GLY A 204 -13.77 20.17 -1.58
C GLY A 204 -12.35 20.64 -1.29
N GLY A 205 -11.70 19.95 -0.36
CA GLY A 205 -10.36 20.19 0.13
C GLY A 205 -10.32 20.01 1.64
N VAL A 206 -9.13 19.85 2.20
CA VAL A 206 -8.96 19.69 3.65
C VAL A 206 -9.33 21.00 4.35
N ARG A 207 -10.33 20.96 5.21
CA ARG A 207 -10.84 22.11 5.98
C ARG A 207 -10.54 21.94 7.46
N CYS A 208 -10.90 22.97 8.25
CA CYS A 208 -10.63 23.00 9.70
C CYS A 208 -11.10 21.72 10.40
N GLU A 209 -12.31 21.28 10.14
CA GLU A 209 -12.91 20.12 10.80
C GLU A 209 -12.45 18.77 10.26
N SER A 210 -11.65 18.72 9.18
CA SER A 210 -10.93 17.51 8.79
C SER A 210 -9.88 17.10 9.84
N CYS A 211 -9.37 18.07 10.61
CA CYS A 211 -8.41 17.86 11.68
C CYS A 211 -8.99 18.17 13.07
N HIS A 212 -9.90 19.14 13.17
CA HIS A 212 -10.44 19.67 14.42
C HIS A 212 -11.90 19.25 14.68
N ALA A 213 -12.35 18.14 14.12
CA ALA A 213 -13.73 17.68 14.24
C ALA A 213 -14.03 16.93 15.55
N PRO A 214 -15.29 17.00 15.99
CA PRO A 214 -16.32 17.95 15.60
C PRO A 214 -16.22 19.26 16.39
N ALA A 215 -16.37 20.40 15.72
CA ALA A 215 -16.17 21.70 16.33
C ALA A 215 -17.44 22.36 16.91
N SER A 216 -18.62 21.77 16.73
CA SER A 216 -19.89 22.35 17.20
C SER A 216 -19.89 22.65 18.70
N ALA A 217 -19.41 21.72 19.53
CA ALA A 217 -19.33 21.92 20.98
C ALA A 217 -18.41 23.10 21.36
N HIS A 218 -17.31 23.29 20.64
CA HIS A 218 -16.43 24.43 20.82
C HIS A 218 -17.15 25.74 20.46
N VAL A 219 -17.82 25.78 19.31
CA VAL A 219 -18.59 26.96 18.86
C VAL A 219 -19.69 27.33 19.87
N ASP A 220 -20.45 26.35 20.32
CA ASP A 220 -21.52 26.51 21.28
C ASP A 220 -20.97 27.00 22.65
N SER A 221 -19.85 26.48 23.10
CA SER A 221 -19.17 26.87 24.34
C SER A 221 -18.68 28.34 24.29
N MET A 222 -18.20 28.78 23.12
CA MET A 222 -17.71 30.15 22.91
C MET A 222 -18.85 31.17 22.79
N GLN A 223 -20.08 30.77 22.48
CA GLN A 223 -21.28 31.58 22.45
C GLN A 223 -21.96 31.67 23.83
N GLY A 224 -21.65 30.72 24.75
CA GLY A 224 -22.17 30.70 26.12
C GLY A 224 -21.32 31.48 27.12
N ALA A 225 -21.86 31.62 28.37
CA ALA A 225 -21.19 32.31 29.46
C ALA A 225 -19.94 31.58 30.00
N SER A 226 -19.74 30.30 29.66
CA SER A 226 -18.60 29.47 30.08
C SER A 226 -17.65 29.24 28.92
N ARG A 227 -16.70 30.13 28.78
CA ARG A 227 -15.61 30.01 27.77
C ARG A 227 -14.61 28.94 28.18
N GLN A 228 -14.89 27.70 27.85
CA GLN A 228 -13.87 26.65 27.93
C GLN A 228 -13.25 26.46 26.54
N PRO A 229 -11.95 26.75 26.35
CA PRO A 229 -11.29 26.42 25.10
C PRO A 229 -11.20 24.91 24.98
N VAL A 230 -11.96 24.32 24.05
CA VAL A 230 -11.72 22.95 23.63
C VAL A 230 -10.49 23.00 22.71
N VAL A 231 -9.32 22.94 23.30
CA VAL A 231 -8.08 22.74 22.55
C VAL A 231 -8.02 21.23 22.28
N PRO A 232 -7.97 20.81 21.02
CA PRO A 232 -7.81 19.39 20.70
C PRO A 232 -6.43 18.94 21.19
N GLU A 233 -6.37 18.26 22.34
CA GLU A 233 -5.13 17.66 22.90
C GLU A 233 -4.46 16.67 21.94
N HIS A 234 -5.20 16.22 20.92
CA HIS A 234 -4.80 15.19 19.98
C HIS A 234 -3.92 15.69 18.83
N LEU A 235 -3.60 16.97 18.75
CA LEU A 235 -2.77 17.53 17.67
C LEU A 235 -1.30 17.72 18.04
N ALA A 236 -0.89 17.32 19.25
CA ALA A 236 0.50 17.40 19.69
C ALA A 236 1.21 16.05 19.63
N GLY A 237 2.44 16.04 19.15
CA GLY A 237 3.30 14.84 19.14
C GLY A 237 2.71 13.68 18.34
N VAL A 238 2.86 12.46 18.84
CA VAL A 238 2.39 11.21 18.21
C VAL A 238 0.90 11.23 17.90
N LYS A 239 0.08 11.91 18.69
CA LYS A 239 -1.36 12.04 18.45
C LYS A 239 -1.67 12.73 17.11
N SER A 240 -0.83 13.65 16.65
CA SER A 240 -0.99 14.30 15.33
C SER A 240 -0.81 13.32 14.17
N ILE A 241 -0.01 12.27 14.35
CA ILE A 241 0.23 11.23 13.33
C ILE A 241 -1.07 10.52 13.00
N ALA A 242 -1.89 10.18 14.00
CA ALA A 242 -3.18 9.51 13.78
C ALA A 242 -4.15 10.38 12.95
N VAL A 243 -4.13 11.70 13.12
CA VAL A 243 -4.93 12.63 12.31
C VAL A 243 -4.40 12.67 10.87
N CYS A 244 -3.09 12.80 10.68
CA CYS A 244 -2.48 12.81 9.34
C CYS A 244 -2.66 11.46 8.63
N ALA A 245 -2.64 10.35 9.38
CA ALA A 245 -2.82 9.00 8.87
C ALA A 245 -4.19 8.76 8.22
N GLN A 246 -5.21 9.54 8.54
CA GLN A 246 -6.52 9.44 7.87
C GLN A 246 -6.41 9.61 6.35
N CYS A 247 -5.41 10.39 5.89
CA CYS A 247 -5.19 10.67 4.47
C CYS A 247 -3.81 10.21 3.98
N HIS A 248 -2.77 10.22 4.81
CA HIS A 248 -1.38 10.00 4.43
C HIS A 248 -0.86 8.58 4.75
N THR A 249 -1.71 7.56 4.62
CA THR A 249 -1.36 6.14 4.84
C THR A 249 -1.03 5.34 3.59
N GLY A 250 -1.05 5.98 2.41
CA GLY A 250 -0.88 5.31 1.13
C GLY A 250 -2.21 4.88 0.50
N LEU A 251 -2.16 4.59 -0.79
CA LEU A 251 -3.32 4.21 -1.59
C LEU A 251 -3.49 2.69 -1.72
N SER A 252 -2.46 1.91 -1.42
CA SER A 252 -2.57 0.46 -1.44
C SER A 252 -3.36 -0.03 -0.24
N SER A 253 -4.29 -0.95 -0.45
CA SER A 253 -4.77 -1.87 0.59
C SER A 253 -3.53 -2.66 1.02
N ALA A 254 -2.88 -2.20 2.07
CA ALA A 254 -1.56 -2.67 2.43
C ALA A 254 -1.58 -4.19 2.61
N SER A 255 -0.91 -4.89 1.71
CA SER A 255 -0.39 -6.19 2.04
C SER A 255 0.45 -6.02 3.32
N HIS A 256 0.30 -6.90 4.28
CA HIS A 256 0.99 -6.87 5.56
C HIS A 256 2.49 -7.21 5.44
N SER A 257 3.03 -7.17 4.22
CA SER A 257 4.45 -7.31 3.95
C SER A 257 5.18 -6.01 4.27
N ASP A 258 6.40 -6.14 4.75
CA ASP A 258 7.31 -5.00 4.92
C ASP A 258 7.37 -4.15 3.64
N PRO A 259 7.03 -2.87 3.68
CA PRO A 259 7.04 -2.03 2.51
C PRO A 259 8.48 -1.81 2.03
N LEU A 260 8.63 -1.73 0.72
CA LEU A 260 9.88 -1.35 0.09
C LEU A 260 9.94 0.17 -0.11
N PRO A 261 11.12 0.78 -0.24
CA PRO A 261 11.25 2.22 -0.38
C PRO A 261 10.38 2.84 -1.48
N GLY A 262 10.20 2.15 -2.61
CA GLY A 262 9.34 2.60 -3.71
C GLY A 262 7.84 2.58 -3.41
N ASP A 263 7.39 1.78 -2.45
CA ASP A 263 5.98 1.62 -2.10
C ASP A 263 5.43 2.76 -1.26
N LEU A 264 6.31 3.50 -0.59
CA LEU A 264 5.97 4.52 0.40
C LEU A 264 6.09 5.96 -0.14
N LEU A 265 5.98 6.15 -1.44
CA LEU A 265 6.15 7.48 -2.05
C LEU A 265 4.85 8.26 -2.15
N VAL A 266 3.79 7.65 -2.70
CA VAL A 266 2.54 8.35 -2.96
C VAL A 266 1.60 8.24 -1.77
N SER A 267 1.24 9.37 -1.18
CA SER A 267 0.31 9.49 -0.02
C SER A 267 0.67 8.60 1.19
N SER A 268 1.91 8.10 1.25
CA SER A 268 2.39 7.16 2.27
C SER A 268 3.34 7.80 3.28
N GLN A 269 3.20 9.12 3.53
CA GLN A 269 4.11 9.88 4.38
C GLN A 269 4.16 9.34 5.82
N VAL A 270 3.03 8.90 6.37
CA VAL A 270 2.97 8.35 7.72
C VAL A 270 3.69 7.02 7.83
N PRO A 271 3.38 6.00 7.02
CA PRO A 271 4.15 4.74 7.03
C PRO A 271 5.64 4.97 6.78
N ALA A 272 6.00 5.83 5.83
CA ALA A 272 7.40 6.13 5.53
C ALA A 272 8.14 6.73 6.73
N LEU A 273 7.52 7.69 7.43
CA LEU A 273 8.08 8.25 8.66
C LEU A 273 8.22 7.18 9.76
N GLN A 274 7.23 6.33 9.93
CA GLN A 274 7.23 5.26 10.94
C GLN A 274 8.33 4.21 10.71
N HIS A 275 8.78 4.03 9.47
CA HIS A 275 9.93 3.18 9.12
C HIS A 275 11.28 3.87 9.29
N SER A 276 11.30 5.16 9.63
CA SER A 276 12.53 5.93 9.81
C SER A 276 13.18 5.62 11.14
N GLU A 277 14.50 5.36 11.14
CA GLU A 277 15.26 5.08 12.36
C GLU A 277 15.13 6.19 13.41
N CYS A 278 15.09 7.46 13.00
CA CYS A 278 14.92 8.57 13.93
C CYS A 278 13.56 8.53 14.65
N PHE A 279 12.50 8.07 13.98
CA PHE A 279 11.19 7.87 14.60
C PHE A 279 11.24 6.72 15.61
N ILE A 280 11.76 5.55 15.20
CA ILE A 280 11.86 4.35 16.03
C ILE A 280 12.75 4.62 17.25
N GLN A 281 13.96 5.14 17.04
CA GLN A 281 14.95 5.36 18.12
C GLN A 281 14.57 6.50 19.07
N SER A 282 13.77 7.46 18.61
CA SER A 282 13.24 8.51 19.49
C SER A 282 12.14 8.00 20.44
N GLY A 283 11.68 6.75 20.30
CA GLY A 283 10.48 6.25 20.99
C GLY A 283 9.22 6.92 20.47
N GLU A 284 9.13 7.08 19.15
CA GLU A 284 7.99 7.63 18.42
C GLU A 284 7.68 9.11 18.76
N ARG A 285 8.69 9.87 19.18
CA ARG A 285 8.50 11.29 19.57
C ARG A 285 8.50 12.26 18.41
N VAL A 286 9.01 11.85 17.23
CA VAL A 286 8.98 12.67 16.02
C VAL A 286 7.59 12.63 15.40
N SER A 287 7.01 13.79 15.09
CA SER A 287 5.67 13.90 14.52
C SER A 287 5.65 14.79 13.27
N CYS A 288 4.55 14.73 12.53
CA CYS A 288 4.37 15.53 11.32
C CYS A 288 4.48 17.03 11.62
N THR A 289 3.93 17.46 12.75
CA THR A 289 3.91 18.88 13.15
C THR A 289 5.24 19.41 13.66
N ASP A 290 6.23 18.55 13.89
CA ASP A 290 7.60 18.99 14.15
C ASP A 290 8.26 19.62 12.93
N CYS A 291 7.84 19.21 11.72
CA CYS A 291 8.38 19.70 10.47
C CYS A 291 7.36 20.55 9.68
N HIS A 292 6.07 20.27 9.81
CA HIS A 292 5.01 20.89 9.04
C HIS A 292 4.06 21.73 9.92
N ASP A 293 3.73 22.95 9.47
CA ASP A 293 2.59 23.70 9.98
C ASP A 293 1.40 23.46 9.05
N PRO A 294 0.35 22.71 9.49
CA PRO A 294 -0.77 22.34 8.62
C PRO A 294 -1.63 23.54 8.17
N HIS A 295 -1.44 24.71 8.78
CA HIS A 295 -2.13 25.95 8.41
C HIS A 295 -1.36 26.78 7.38
N LYS A 296 -0.15 26.34 6.98
CA LYS A 296 0.70 27.03 6.02
C LYS A 296 1.10 26.14 4.87
N ASP A 297 1.43 26.76 3.74
CA ASP A 297 1.92 26.04 2.59
C ASP A 297 3.28 25.38 2.88
N SER A 298 3.38 24.08 2.56
CA SER A 298 4.57 23.26 2.81
C SER A 298 5.83 23.72 2.06
N ALA A 299 5.72 24.59 1.08
CA ALA A 299 6.87 25.07 0.31
C ALA A 299 7.90 25.89 1.13
N ARG A 300 7.54 26.36 2.34
CA ARG A 300 8.43 27.10 3.25
C ARG A 300 9.06 26.22 4.33
N VAL A 301 8.89 24.91 4.25
CA VAL A 301 9.22 23.98 5.34
C VAL A 301 10.71 23.62 5.41
N VAL A 302 11.50 23.81 4.34
CA VAL A 302 12.88 23.33 4.26
C VAL A 302 13.77 23.87 5.39
N ASP A 303 13.67 25.18 5.71
CA ASP A 303 14.50 25.78 6.75
C ASP A 303 14.08 25.34 8.17
N THR A 304 12.77 25.16 8.40
CA THR A 304 12.26 24.67 9.69
C THR A 304 12.58 23.20 9.91
N SER A 305 12.63 22.39 8.84
CA SER A 305 12.94 20.96 8.91
C SER A 305 14.40 20.71 9.33
N VAL A 306 15.35 21.49 8.82
CA VAL A 306 16.75 21.40 9.25
C VAL A 306 16.89 21.73 10.73
N ALA A 307 16.22 22.78 11.20
CA ALA A 307 16.21 23.14 12.63
C ALA A 307 15.64 22.00 13.50
N THR A 308 14.62 21.28 13.00
CA THR A 308 14.06 20.12 13.69
C THR A 308 15.08 18.98 13.78
N CYS A 309 15.79 18.65 12.70
CA CYS A 309 16.85 17.65 12.73
C CYS A 309 17.94 18.02 13.76
N LEU A 310 18.34 19.27 13.78
CA LEU A 310 19.40 19.76 14.68
C LEU A 310 19.01 19.80 16.15
N ARG A 311 17.73 19.71 16.52
CA ARG A 311 17.30 19.54 17.93
C ARG A 311 17.86 18.25 18.57
N CYS A 312 17.97 17.19 17.78
CA CYS A 312 18.51 15.89 18.22
C CYS A 312 19.93 15.65 17.69
N HIS A 313 20.24 16.12 16.46
CA HIS A 313 21.51 15.93 15.79
C HIS A 313 22.44 17.14 15.94
N SER A 314 22.38 17.87 17.05
CA SER A 314 23.29 18.99 17.34
C SER A 314 24.63 18.50 17.89
N THR A 315 25.70 19.25 17.59
CA THR A 315 27.06 18.94 18.06
C THR A 315 27.29 19.12 19.55
N THR A 316 26.28 19.64 20.30
CA THR A 316 26.40 20.08 21.68
C THR A 316 25.95 19.05 22.71
N THR A 317 25.32 17.93 22.34
CA THR A 317 24.89 16.91 23.29
C THR A 317 25.88 15.76 23.33
N ALA A 318 26.43 15.46 24.50
CA ALA A 318 27.39 14.40 24.73
C ALA A 318 26.87 12.96 24.43
N GLN A 319 25.59 12.84 24.08
CA GLN A 319 24.93 11.55 23.83
C GLN A 319 24.79 11.20 22.33
N HIS A 320 25.07 12.11 21.42
CA HIS A 320 24.94 11.89 19.96
C HIS A 320 26.20 12.35 19.22
N THR A 321 27.16 11.45 19.08
CA THR A 321 28.48 11.76 18.50
C THR A 321 28.56 11.55 16.98
N ALA A 322 27.59 10.95 16.35
CA ALA A 322 27.65 10.68 14.91
C ALA A 322 26.66 11.53 14.12
N ILE A 323 27.07 12.72 13.84
CA ILE A 323 26.33 13.60 12.96
C ILE A 323 26.96 13.49 11.57
N CYS A 324 26.15 13.70 10.55
CA CYS A 324 26.52 13.59 9.15
C CYS A 324 27.98 14.09 8.91
N PRO A 325 28.85 13.24 8.38
CA PRO A 325 30.25 13.61 8.12
C PRO A 325 30.40 14.60 6.96
N ILE A 326 29.38 14.68 6.09
CA ILE A 326 29.40 15.49 4.87
C ILE A 326 28.93 16.91 5.18
N ASN A 327 27.79 17.06 5.86
CA ASN A 327 27.21 18.37 6.18
C ASN A 327 26.50 18.34 7.53
N ARG A 328 27.06 19.05 8.50
CA ARG A 328 26.60 18.98 9.90
C ARG A 328 25.45 19.95 10.24
N THR A 329 25.15 20.90 9.40
CA THR A 329 24.31 22.05 9.78
C THR A 329 23.27 22.45 8.75
N SER A 330 23.29 21.90 7.55
CA SER A 330 22.37 22.25 6.48
C SER A 330 22.09 21.06 5.54
N ASP A 331 21.13 21.25 4.65
CA ASP A 331 20.82 20.32 3.55
C ASP A 331 20.39 18.89 3.95
N CYS A 332 20.07 18.64 5.24
CA CYS A 332 19.70 17.31 5.74
C CYS A 332 18.57 16.68 4.91
N VAL A 333 17.55 17.48 4.58
CA VAL A 333 16.37 17.01 3.82
C VAL A 333 16.76 16.58 2.40
N LYS A 334 17.71 17.25 1.75
CA LYS A 334 18.12 16.90 0.38
C LYS A 334 18.72 15.51 0.27
N CYS A 335 19.43 15.07 1.32
CA CYS A 335 20.13 13.79 1.33
C CYS A 335 19.32 12.68 2.01
N HIS A 336 18.57 13.00 3.08
CA HIS A 336 17.84 12.01 3.87
C HIS A 336 16.37 11.88 3.51
N MET A 337 15.82 12.85 2.76
CA MET A 337 14.46 12.88 2.22
C MET A 337 14.47 13.40 0.78
N PRO A 338 15.23 12.76 -0.13
CA PRO A 338 15.39 13.28 -1.47
C PRO A 338 14.06 13.33 -2.22
N PRO A 339 13.90 14.31 -3.13
CA PRO A 339 12.79 14.29 -4.04
C PRO A 339 12.95 13.15 -5.04
N VAL A 340 11.87 12.42 -5.27
CA VAL A 340 11.78 11.37 -6.29
C VAL A 340 10.83 11.83 -7.37
N GLU A 341 11.21 11.65 -8.62
CA GLU A 341 10.34 11.95 -9.77
C GLU A 341 9.60 10.69 -10.21
N SER A 342 8.28 10.82 -10.35
CA SER A 342 7.41 9.78 -10.89
C SER A 342 6.48 10.41 -11.91
N ASN A 343 6.60 10.04 -13.19
CA ASN A 343 5.77 10.57 -14.29
C ASN A 343 5.70 12.11 -14.32
N SER A 344 6.83 12.82 -14.14
CA SER A 344 6.91 14.29 -14.03
C SER A 344 6.28 14.89 -12.76
N PHE A 345 5.90 14.08 -11.81
CA PHE A 345 5.51 14.52 -10.47
C PHE A 345 6.71 14.40 -9.54
N ARG A 346 6.92 15.43 -8.72
CA ARG A 346 8.00 15.46 -7.75
C ARG A 346 7.44 15.16 -6.36
N LEU A 347 7.82 14.02 -5.81
CA LEU A 347 7.41 13.53 -4.50
C LEU A 347 8.61 13.60 -3.55
N THR A 348 8.38 13.83 -2.25
CA THR A 348 9.43 13.79 -1.23
C THR A 348 9.36 12.44 -0.51
N ASP A 349 10.49 11.73 -0.45
CA ASP A 349 10.60 10.50 0.33
C ASP A 349 10.58 10.84 1.82
N HIS A 350 9.56 10.38 2.55
CA HIS A 350 9.41 10.57 4.00
C HIS A 350 10.02 9.43 4.83
N TRP A 351 10.56 8.42 4.18
CA TRP A 351 11.39 7.42 4.85
C TRP A 351 12.81 7.99 5.05
N ILE A 352 13.01 8.62 6.20
CA ILE A 352 14.26 9.31 6.53
C ILE A 352 15.37 8.29 6.75
N ARG A 353 16.28 8.19 5.80
CA ARG A 353 17.39 7.23 5.80
C ARG A 353 18.60 7.75 5.02
N VAL A 354 19.70 7.00 5.06
CA VAL A 354 20.80 7.17 4.10
C VAL A 354 20.38 6.51 2.79
N HIS A 355 20.50 7.24 1.68
CA HIS A 355 20.15 6.76 0.36
C HIS A 355 21.40 6.25 -0.37
N PRO A 356 21.59 4.92 -0.54
CA PRO A 356 22.78 4.32 -1.16
C PRO A 356 23.00 4.80 -2.59
N GLU A 357 21.91 5.00 -3.33
CA GLU A 357 21.90 5.45 -4.71
C GLU A 357 22.55 6.84 -4.92
N GLN A 358 22.75 7.60 -3.85
CA GLN A 358 23.37 8.93 -3.91
C GLN A 358 24.87 8.90 -3.56
N GLY A 359 25.48 7.71 -3.44
CA GLY A 359 26.92 7.56 -3.16
C GLY A 359 27.33 7.92 -1.73
N ILE A 360 26.36 8.12 -0.83
CA ILE A 360 26.59 8.57 0.55
C ILE A 360 27.22 7.47 1.40
N GLU A 361 26.94 6.20 1.13
CA GLU A 361 27.55 5.06 1.85
C GLU A 361 29.08 5.02 1.71
N ALA A 362 29.61 5.31 0.51
CA ALA A 362 31.04 5.37 0.30
C ALA A 362 31.70 6.45 1.17
N ALA A 363 31.07 7.61 1.28
CA ALA A 363 31.57 8.71 2.11
C ALA A 363 31.52 8.38 3.63
N HIS A 364 30.55 7.57 4.07
CA HIS A 364 30.48 7.10 5.46
C HIS A 364 31.57 6.08 5.79
N GLN A 365 31.91 5.20 4.86
CA GLN A 365 33.00 4.22 5.02
C GLN A 365 34.38 4.89 5.02
N GLU A 366 34.60 5.88 4.14
CA GLU A 366 35.86 6.64 4.09
C GLU A 366 36.09 7.51 5.33
N ALA A 367 35.03 7.99 5.98
CA ALA A 367 35.11 8.82 7.17
C ALA A 367 35.47 8.06 8.46
N GLY A 368 35.60 6.74 8.42
CA GLY A 368 36.00 5.91 9.59
C GLY A 368 35.04 6.02 10.78
N LEU A 369 33.78 6.31 10.54
CA LEU A 369 32.79 6.46 11.60
C LEU A 369 32.52 5.11 12.26
N GLN A 370 32.94 4.99 13.52
CA GLN A 370 32.52 3.88 14.38
C GLN A 370 31.00 3.89 14.49
N THR A 371 30.42 2.72 14.26
CA THR A 371 28.99 2.47 14.32
C THR A 371 28.37 3.03 15.60
N ILE A 372 27.37 3.87 15.41
CA ILE A 372 26.35 4.20 16.43
C ILE A 372 25.90 2.90 17.12
N GLU A 373 25.53 2.97 18.40
CA GLU A 373 24.97 1.82 19.15
C GLU A 373 24.13 0.91 18.26
N PRO A 374 24.33 -0.41 18.36
CA PRO A 374 23.63 -1.35 17.48
C PRO A 374 22.12 -1.09 17.58
N PRO A 375 21.39 -1.15 16.45
CA PRO A 375 19.96 -0.98 16.46
C PRO A 375 19.35 -1.96 17.45
N LYS A 376 18.33 -1.54 18.19
CA LYS A 376 17.64 -2.39 19.17
C LYS A 376 16.99 -3.62 18.53
N ARG A 377 16.90 -3.65 17.19
CA ARG A 377 16.33 -4.73 16.37
C ARG A 377 17.30 -5.13 15.27
N GLU A 378 17.48 -6.43 15.10
CA GLU A 378 18.40 -7.03 14.14
C GLU A 378 17.67 -8.05 13.28
N TYR A 379 18.05 -8.12 12.00
CA TYR A 379 17.59 -9.20 11.12
C TYR A 379 18.63 -10.30 11.10
N LEU A 380 18.23 -11.49 11.56
CA LEU A 380 19.13 -12.61 11.77
C LEU A 380 18.65 -13.87 11.05
N GLN A 381 19.62 -14.69 10.69
CA GLN A 381 19.43 -16.10 10.37
C GLN A 381 20.13 -16.95 11.43
N ILE A 382 19.60 -18.15 11.67
CA ILE A 382 20.10 -19.10 12.65
C ILE A 382 20.31 -20.47 12.03
N LEU A 383 21.40 -21.12 12.41
CA LEU A 383 21.64 -22.53 12.13
C LEU A 383 21.85 -23.23 13.47
N VAL A 384 21.10 -24.29 13.72
CA VAL A 384 21.14 -25.05 14.96
C VAL A 384 21.51 -26.52 14.66
N SER A 385 22.44 -27.08 15.43
CA SER A 385 22.81 -28.49 15.35
C SER A 385 23.02 -29.06 16.76
N GLU A 386 22.62 -30.30 17.00
CA GLU A 386 22.94 -31.05 18.22
C GLU A 386 24.32 -31.74 18.11
N ASP A 387 24.93 -31.73 16.93
CA ASP A 387 26.23 -32.33 16.65
C ASP A 387 27.24 -31.23 16.35
N ARG A 388 28.25 -31.10 17.22
CA ARG A 388 29.32 -30.10 17.06
C ARG A 388 30.10 -30.29 15.76
N ALA A 389 30.39 -31.52 15.37
CA ALA A 389 31.14 -31.77 14.15
C ALA A 389 30.36 -31.34 12.89
N LYS A 390 29.03 -31.51 12.91
CA LYS A 390 28.15 -30.98 11.85
C LYS A 390 28.12 -29.45 11.84
N ALA A 391 28.09 -28.81 13.02
CA ALA A 391 28.14 -27.35 13.09
C ALA A 391 29.49 -26.81 12.58
N GLU A 392 30.62 -27.46 12.91
CA GLU A 392 31.95 -27.12 12.41
C GLU A 392 32.05 -27.29 10.88
N ALA A 393 31.48 -28.37 10.35
CA ALA A 393 31.42 -28.60 8.91
C ALA A 393 30.54 -27.56 8.20
N ALA A 394 29.41 -27.19 8.80
CA ALA A 394 28.54 -26.14 8.28
C ALA A 394 29.25 -24.77 8.26
N LEU A 395 29.91 -24.38 9.35
CA LEU A 395 30.66 -23.14 9.43
C LEU A 395 31.78 -23.11 8.36
N ALA A 396 32.50 -24.23 8.18
CA ALA A 396 33.54 -24.33 7.16
C ALA A 396 33.01 -24.23 5.73
N ARG A 397 31.78 -24.67 5.46
CA ARG A 397 31.09 -24.46 4.17
C ARG A 397 30.81 -22.97 3.94
N ILE A 398 30.28 -22.28 4.95
CA ILE A 398 29.98 -20.85 4.88
C ILE A 398 31.27 -20.03 4.67
N GLU A 399 32.33 -20.35 5.39
CA GLU A 399 33.64 -19.71 5.25
C GLU A 399 34.28 -19.90 3.86
N LYS A 400 33.93 -21.00 3.16
CA LYS A 400 34.35 -21.26 1.78
C LYS A 400 33.48 -20.55 0.75
N GLY A 401 32.41 -19.88 1.16
CA GLY A 401 31.57 -19.08 0.28
C GLY A 401 30.19 -19.68 -0.04
N ASP A 402 29.82 -20.81 0.57
CA ASP A 402 28.43 -21.30 0.48
C ASP A 402 27.50 -20.28 1.17
N SER A 403 26.31 -20.04 0.63
CA SER A 403 25.38 -19.12 1.25
C SER A 403 24.90 -19.67 2.61
N PHE A 404 24.75 -18.80 3.59
CA PHE A 404 24.20 -19.19 4.89
C PHE A 404 22.82 -19.86 4.74
N TYR A 405 21.99 -19.33 3.85
CA TYR A 405 20.68 -19.87 3.52
C TYR A 405 20.76 -21.34 3.11
N ASP A 406 21.58 -21.66 2.11
CA ASP A 406 21.68 -23.04 1.58
C ASP A 406 22.22 -24.01 2.65
N VAL A 407 23.23 -23.57 3.44
CA VAL A 407 23.77 -24.42 4.50
C VAL A 407 22.78 -24.62 5.65
N ALA A 408 22.08 -23.60 6.08
CA ALA A 408 21.06 -23.71 7.12
C ALA A 408 19.87 -24.59 6.65
N HIS A 409 19.43 -24.43 5.41
CA HIS A 409 18.39 -25.26 4.81
C HIS A 409 18.76 -26.75 4.84
N ASP A 410 20.03 -27.07 4.52
CA ASP A 410 20.51 -28.45 4.40
C ASP A 410 20.71 -29.16 5.74
N VAL A 411 21.20 -28.44 6.75
CA VAL A 411 21.74 -29.10 7.96
C VAL A 411 21.16 -28.62 9.29
N SER A 412 20.42 -27.49 9.32
CA SER A 412 19.84 -26.98 10.55
C SER A 412 18.65 -27.81 11.01
N ILE A 413 18.58 -28.04 12.32
CA ILE A 413 17.42 -28.67 12.96
C ILE A 413 16.40 -27.64 13.46
N ASP A 414 16.67 -26.35 13.28
CA ASP A 414 15.75 -25.30 13.66
C ASP A 414 14.49 -25.32 12.77
N PRO A 415 13.30 -25.06 13.30
CA PRO A 415 12.07 -24.98 12.51
C PRO A 415 12.12 -24.00 11.32
N THR A 416 13.02 -23.00 11.38
CA THR A 416 13.21 -22.03 10.30
C THR A 416 14.15 -22.50 9.19
N ALA A 417 14.74 -23.71 9.32
CA ALA A 417 15.65 -24.28 8.32
C ALA A 417 15.10 -24.25 6.86
N PRO A 418 13.81 -24.57 6.60
CA PRO A 418 13.26 -24.48 5.25
C PRO A 418 13.33 -23.06 4.63
N GLY A 419 13.34 -22.03 5.47
CA GLY A 419 13.56 -20.63 5.09
C GLY A 419 15.01 -20.17 5.29
N GLY A 420 15.99 -21.09 5.21
CA GLY A 420 17.41 -20.76 5.37
C GLY A 420 17.77 -20.25 6.77
N GLY A 421 17.01 -20.64 7.77
CA GLY A 421 17.23 -20.21 9.16
C GLY A 421 16.81 -18.76 9.47
N PHE A 422 16.02 -18.11 8.62
CA PHE A 422 15.60 -16.72 8.83
C PHE A 422 14.63 -16.62 10.02
N ILE A 423 15.06 -15.96 11.11
CA ILE A 423 14.26 -15.74 12.32
C ILE A 423 13.60 -14.35 12.37
N GLY A 424 13.77 -13.55 11.32
CA GLY A 424 13.14 -12.25 11.18
C GLY A 424 13.83 -11.13 11.96
N GLU A 425 13.06 -10.13 12.32
CA GLU A 425 13.49 -9.00 13.12
C GLU A 425 13.48 -9.37 14.61
N MET A 426 14.66 -9.38 15.22
CA MET A 426 14.84 -9.78 16.62
C MET A 426 15.29 -8.59 17.48
N ARG A 427 14.70 -8.46 18.66
CA ARG A 427 15.25 -7.60 19.70
C ARG A 427 16.30 -8.41 20.46
N LEU A 428 17.52 -7.90 20.52
CA LEU A 428 18.60 -8.61 21.24
C LEU A 428 18.24 -8.89 22.70
N ALA A 429 17.44 -8.03 23.33
CA ALA A 429 16.98 -8.23 24.71
C ALA A 429 15.97 -9.40 24.88
N GLU A 430 15.44 -9.94 23.80
CA GLU A 430 14.50 -11.07 23.80
C GLU A 430 15.22 -12.41 23.50
N MET A 431 16.51 -12.34 23.17
CA MET A 431 17.35 -13.51 22.89
C MET A 431 18.02 -14.04 24.17
N ASP A 432 18.47 -15.30 24.12
CA ASP A 432 19.41 -15.83 25.08
C ASP A 432 20.65 -14.93 25.20
N ASP A 433 21.16 -14.67 26.40
CA ASP A 433 22.26 -13.73 26.68
C ASP A 433 23.51 -14.01 25.81
N ARG A 434 23.85 -15.29 25.58
CA ARG A 434 25.00 -15.69 24.75
C ARG A 434 24.78 -15.41 23.28
N LEU A 435 23.60 -15.71 22.80
CA LEU A 435 23.20 -15.42 21.41
C LEU A 435 23.11 -13.92 21.20
N ALA A 436 22.52 -13.18 22.13
CA ALA A 436 22.46 -11.72 22.09
C ALA A 436 23.86 -11.08 22.04
N ALA A 437 24.77 -11.56 22.90
CA ALA A 437 26.15 -11.09 22.92
C ALA A 437 26.93 -11.44 21.64
N ALA A 438 26.65 -12.60 21.03
CA ALA A 438 27.23 -12.96 19.74
C ALA A 438 26.69 -12.08 18.62
N ALA A 439 25.35 -11.93 18.52
CA ALA A 439 24.70 -11.09 17.53
C ALA A 439 25.15 -9.63 17.58
N ALA A 440 25.27 -9.06 18.80
CA ALA A 440 25.70 -7.67 19.01
C ALA A 440 27.14 -7.38 18.50
N ARG A 441 27.98 -8.40 18.38
CA ARG A 441 29.36 -8.28 17.90
C ARG A 441 29.49 -8.46 16.39
N LEU A 442 28.45 -8.93 15.71
CA LEU A 442 28.49 -9.16 14.27
C LEU A 442 28.41 -7.84 13.49
N SER A 443 29.28 -7.69 12.51
CA SER A 443 29.05 -6.72 11.45
C SER A 443 27.90 -7.16 10.56
N TYR A 444 27.29 -6.24 9.83
CA TYR A 444 26.28 -6.57 8.83
C TYR A 444 26.86 -7.50 7.75
N GLY A 445 26.12 -8.54 7.40
CA GLY A 445 26.55 -9.57 6.47
C GLY A 445 27.54 -10.59 7.07
N ALA A 446 27.87 -10.51 8.36
CA ALA A 446 28.83 -11.41 9.00
C ALA A 446 28.14 -12.60 9.67
N THR A 447 28.88 -13.72 9.75
CA THR A 447 28.48 -14.96 10.43
C THR A 447 29.26 -15.11 11.73
N SER A 448 28.62 -15.59 12.79
CA SER A 448 29.29 -15.86 14.08
C SER A 448 30.13 -17.14 14.00
N GLY A 449 31.02 -17.31 14.97
CA GLY A 449 31.49 -18.64 15.35
C GLY A 449 30.36 -19.47 15.96
N ILE A 450 30.68 -20.69 16.36
CA ILE A 450 29.73 -21.58 17.03
C ILE A 450 29.48 -21.05 18.45
N VAL A 451 28.23 -20.84 18.80
CA VAL A 451 27.74 -20.46 20.15
C VAL A 451 27.09 -21.67 20.76
N GLU A 452 27.58 -22.11 21.91
CA GLU A 452 27.00 -23.23 22.65
C GLU A 452 25.80 -22.78 23.50
N GLN A 453 24.65 -23.43 23.28
CA GLN A 453 23.41 -23.21 23.99
C GLN A 453 22.89 -24.55 24.53
N GLY A 454 23.27 -24.90 25.77
CA GLY A 454 22.97 -26.20 26.34
C GLY A 454 23.69 -27.32 25.59
N ASP A 455 22.89 -28.23 25.00
CA ASP A 455 23.35 -29.34 24.16
C ASP A 455 23.39 -29.01 22.65
N ARG A 456 23.13 -27.75 22.31
CA ARG A 456 23.04 -27.28 20.91
C ARG A 456 24.19 -26.37 20.55
N CYS A 457 24.62 -26.48 19.32
CA CYS A 457 25.56 -25.59 18.65
C CYS A 457 24.78 -24.64 17.72
N VAL A 458 24.92 -23.35 17.91
CA VAL A 458 24.20 -22.33 17.17
C VAL A 458 25.19 -21.45 16.40
N ILE A 459 24.90 -21.19 15.15
CA ILE A 459 25.59 -20.22 14.31
C ILE A 459 24.60 -19.15 13.89
N LEU A 460 24.97 -17.89 14.06
CA LEU A 460 24.15 -16.73 13.68
C LEU A 460 24.74 -16.05 12.44
N HIS A 461 23.87 -15.55 11.58
CA HIS A 461 24.24 -14.67 10.49
C HIS A 461 23.42 -13.38 10.59
N ARG A 462 24.09 -12.23 10.61
CA ARG A 462 23.46 -10.92 10.60
C ARG A 462 23.29 -10.46 9.16
N LEU A 463 22.05 -10.23 8.74
CA LEU A 463 21.80 -9.81 7.36
C LEU A 463 22.41 -8.45 7.03
N PRO A 464 22.78 -8.20 5.77
CA PRO A 464 23.17 -6.86 5.29
C PRO A 464 22.06 -5.83 5.56
N ARG A 465 22.42 -4.56 5.75
CA ARG A 465 21.42 -3.49 5.98
C ARG A 465 20.42 -3.34 4.84
N ASP A 466 20.90 -3.54 3.63
CA ASP A 466 20.17 -3.36 2.37
C ASP A 466 19.57 -4.65 1.82
N PHE A 467 19.52 -5.72 2.62
CA PHE A 467 19.06 -7.04 2.13
C PHE A 467 17.66 -7.00 1.50
N LYS A 468 16.73 -6.21 2.05
CA LYS A 468 15.38 -6.04 1.47
C LYS A 468 15.44 -5.33 0.11
N TRP A 469 16.29 -4.31 -0.02
CA TRP A 469 16.49 -3.62 -1.28
C TRP A 469 17.15 -4.52 -2.32
N SER A 470 18.18 -5.26 -1.92
CA SER A 470 18.87 -6.23 -2.79
C SER A 470 17.93 -7.32 -3.26
N ALA A 471 17.09 -7.88 -2.37
CA ALA A 471 16.07 -8.85 -2.73
C ALA A 471 15.04 -8.25 -3.72
N ASN A 472 14.62 -7.00 -3.49
CA ASN A 472 13.69 -6.34 -4.41
C ASN A 472 14.28 -6.11 -5.80
N GLN A 473 15.55 -5.75 -5.91
CA GLN A 473 16.21 -5.60 -7.22
C GLN A 473 16.20 -6.92 -8.01
N LEU A 474 16.45 -8.04 -7.33
CA LEU A 474 16.38 -9.37 -7.95
C LEU A 474 14.94 -9.74 -8.36
N TYR A 475 13.98 -9.44 -7.51
CA TYR A 475 12.55 -9.61 -7.81
C TYR A 475 12.11 -8.79 -9.03
N GLU A 476 12.49 -7.51 -9.13
CA GLU A 476 12.15 -6.67 -10.29
C GLU A 476 12.76 -7.22 -11.59
N GLN A 477 13.98 -7.78 -11.53
CA GLN A 477 14.58 -8.49 -12.66
C GLN A 477 13.76 -9.73 -13.03
N ALA A 478 13.28 -10.50 -12.04
CA ALA A 478 12.42 -11.66 -12.27
C ALA A 478 11.10 -11.26 -12.95
N VAL A 479 10.46 -10.18 -12.48
CA VAL A 479 9.25 -9.62 -13.09
C VAL A 479 9.49 -9.22 -14.55
N ALA A 480 10.61 -8.55 -14.83
CA ALA A 480 10.98 -8.16 -16.19
C ALA A 480 11.18 -9.39 -17.10
N LEU A 481 11.88 -10.42 -16.64
CA LEU A 481 12.11 -11.66 -17.38
C LEU A 481 10.78 -12.36 -17.72
N ARG A 482 9.87 -12.50 -16.76
CA ARG A 482 8.53 -13.07 -16.99
C ARG A 482 7.75 -12.28 -18.03
N LYS A 483 7.81 -10.96 -17.98
CA LYS A 483 7.17 -10.06 -18.96
C LYS A 483 7.68 -10.30 -20.39
N HIS A 484 8.97 -10.61 -20.53
CA HIS A 484 9.57 -10.97 -21.81
C HIS A 484 9.38 -12.47 -22.19
N GLY A 485 8.63 -13.24 -21.43
CA GLY A 485 8.32 -14.64 -21.69
C GLY A 485 9.36 -15.63 -21.17
N ASP A 486 10.45 -15.18 -20.58
CA ASP A 486 11.48 -16.03 -19.97
C ASP A 486 11.06 -16.44 -18.54
N ARG A 487 10.14 -17.41 -18.46
CA ARG A 487 9.66 -17.95 -17.19
C ARG A 487 10.76 -18.63 -16.38
N LYS A 488 11.70 -19.32 -17.08
CA LYS A 488 12.78 -20.03 -16.39
C LYS A 488 13.74 -19.04 -15.72
N GLY A 489 14.22 -18.06 -16.45
CA GLY A 489 15.06 -17.00 -15.91
C GLY A 489 14.37 -16.22 -14.79
N ALA A 490 13.04 -15.99 -14.92
CA ALA A 490 12.25 -15.35 -13.87
C ALA A 490 12.26 -16.17 -12.55
N ILE A 491 12.04 -17.48 -12.62
CA ILE A 491 12.07 -18.36 -11.45
C ILE A 491 13.48 -18.37 -10.82
N GLU A 492 14.54 -18.46 -11.64
CA GLU A 492 15.92 -18.47 -11.14
C GLU A 492 16.25 -17.16 -10.40
N LYS A 493 15.88 -16.00 -10.97
CA LYS A 493 16.12 -14.70 -10.33
C LYS A 493 15.29 -14.50 -9.05
N ASP A 494 14.07 -14.99 -9.05
CA ASP A 494 13.22 -14.90 -7.87
C ASP A 494 13.70 -15.82 -6.73
N GLN A 495 14.27 -16.99 -7.07
CA GLN A 495 14.96 -17.83 -6.10
C GLN A 495 16.17 -17.14 -5.49
N GLU A 496 16.95 -16.38 -6.28
CA GLU A 496 18.03 -15.55 -5.75
C GLU A 496 17.49 -14.49 -4.77
N ALA A 497 16.35 -13.82 -5.10
CA ALA A 497 15.71 -12.88 -4.20
C ALA A 497 15.29 -13.51 -2.88
N LEU A 498 14.71 -14.73 -2.92
CA LEU A 498 14.28 -15.46 -1.73
C LEU A 498 15.45 -16.03 -0.91
N LYS A 499 16.62 -16.26 -1.49
CA LYS A 499 17.83 -16.56 -0.72
C LYS A 499 18.31 -15.37 0.09
N VAL A 500 18.15 -14.15 -0.44
CA VAL A 500 18.47 -12.91 0.26
C VAL A 500 17.41 -12.56 1.32
N TYR A 501 16.12 -12.71 0.96
CA TYR A 501 15.00 -12.45 1.86
C TYR A 501 13.95 -13.56 1.76
N PRO A 502 14.04 -14.62 2.57
CA PRO A 502 13.21 -15.83 2.47
C PRO A 502 11.70 -15.60 2.69
N TYR A 503 11.36 -14.58 3.46
CA TYR A 503 9.98 -14.19 3.75
C TYR A 503 9.52 -13.00 2.87
N PHE A 504 10.11 -12.83 1.71
CA PHE A 504 9.67 -11.79 0.78
C PHE A 504 8.36 -12.20 0.11
N LEU A 505 7.24 -11.74 0.67
CA LEU A 505 5.90 -12.16 0.25
C LEU A 505 5.66 -12.01 -1.26
N ARG A 506 6.06 -10.88 -1.86
CA ARG A 506 5.88 -10.64 -3.30
C ARG A 506 6.61 -11.67 -4.15
N ALA A 507 7.83 -12.02 -3.76
CA ALA A 507 8.61 -13.04 -4.42
C ALA A 507 7.99 -14.43 -4.24
N LEU A 508 7.55 -14.79 -3.03
CA LEU A 508 6.87 -16.07 -2.78
C LEU A 508 5.60 -16.24 -3.64
N VAL A 509 4.77 -15.20 -3.69
CA VAL A 509 3.54 -15.20 -4.50
C VAL A 509 3.88 -15.26 -5.99
N PHE A 510 4.82 -14.43 -6.45
CA PHE A 510 5.25 -14.38 -7.84
C PHE A 510 5.86 -15.73 -8.30
N MET A 511 6.70 -16.34 -7.47
CA MET A 511 7.30 -17.64 -7.78
C MET A 511 6.24 -18.74 -7.86
N GLY A 512 5.32 -18.78 -6.87
CA GLY A 512 4.23 -19.74 -6.86
C GLY A 512 3.34 -19.63 -8.10
N THR A 513 2.93 -18.41 -8.47
CA THR A 513 2.11 -18.18 -9.67
C THR A 513 2.87 -18.52 -10.96
N THR A 514 4.15 -18.14 -11.07
CA THR A 514 4.97 -18.41 -12.26
C THR A 514 5.20 -19.93 -12.47
N ILE A 515 5.44 -20.66 -11.39
CA ILE A 515 5.59 -22.13 -11.42
C ILE A 515 4.25 -22.81 -11.76
N GLY A 516 3.13 -22.30 -11.21
CA GLY A 516 1.79 -22.78 -11.53
C GLY A 516 1.43 -22.59 -13.00
N GLU A 517 1.75 -21.45 -13.58
CA GLU A 517 1.59 -21.18 -15.03
C GLU A 517 2.49 -22.07 -15.90
N ALA A 518 3.63 -22.52 -15.39
CA ALA A 518 4.49 -23.50 -16.05
C ALA A 518 3.96 -24.94 -15.95
N GLY A 519 2.87 -25.18 -15.20
CA GLY A 519 2.17 -26.46 -15.08
C GLY A 519 2.54 -27.29 -13.85
N ASP A 520 3.52 -26.88 -13.03
CA ASP A 520 3.87 -27.58 -11.78
C ASP A 520 3.00 -27.08 -10.62
N ILE A 521 1.73 -27.49 -10.64
CA ILE A 521 0.74 -27.10 -9.64
C ILE A 521 1.10 -27.60 -8.23
N ALA A 522 1.79 -28.75 -8.11
CA ALA A 522 2.16 -29.29 -6.81
C ALA A 522 3.18 -28.37 -6.12
N ARG A 523 4.24 -28.02 -6.80
CA ARG A 523 5.27 -27.12 -6.29
C ARG A 523 4.75 -25.69 -6.07
N ALA A 524 3.90 -25.19 -6.98
CA ALA A 524 3.23 -23.89 -6.79
C ALA A 524 2.44 -23.86 -5.48
N ARG A 525 1.69 -24.92 -5.20
CA ARG A 525 0.89 -25.07 -3.96
C ARG A 525 1.76 -25.05 -2.71
N GLU A 526 2.91 -25.74 -2.71
CA GLU A 526 3.83 -25.77 -1.57
C GLU A 526 4.35 -24.35 -1.25
N ILE A 527 4.77 -23.61 -2.27
CA ILE A 527 5.29 -22.24 -2.11
C ILE A 527 4.20 -21.29 -1.63
N LEU A 528 3.02 -21.35 -2.24
CA LEU A 528 1.89 -20.49 -1.86
C LEU A 528 1.33 -20.86 -0.48
N ALA A 529 1.36 -22.14 -0.10
CA ALA A 529 1.02 -22.55 1.26
C ALA A 529 2.01 -22.00 2.30
N PHE A 530 3.30 -21.96 1.98
CA PHE A 530 4.30 -21.31 2.82
C PHE A 530 4.07 -19.80 2.91
N ALA A 531 3.73 -19.12 1.80
CA ALA A 531 3.37 -17.71 1.81
C ALA A 531 2.16 -17.44 2.72
N VAL A 532 1.10 -18.23 2.62
CA VAL A 532 -0.09 -18.14 3.47
C VAL A 532 0.21 -18.45 4.94
N GLN A 533 1.06 -19.42 5.23
CA GLN A 533 1.48 -19.71 6.60
C GLN A 533 2.24 -18.55 7.21
N SER A 534 3.11 -17.91 6.42
CA SER A 534 3.92 -16.77 6.87
C SER A 534 3.09 -15.48 6.97
N TYR A 535 2.10 -15.32 6.10
CA TYR A 535 1.25 -14.12 5.98
C TYR A 535 -0.24 -14.51 5.90
N PRO A 536 -0.84 -15.00 6.99
CA PRO A 536 -2.21 -15.56 6.99
C PRO A 536 -3.31 -14.52 6.72
N GLN A 537 -2.97 -13.23 6.78
CA GLN A 537 -3.89 -12.12 6.49
C GLN A 537 -3.69 -11.51 5.10
N ASP A 538 -2.79 -12.07 4.28
CA ASP A 538 -2.61 -11.61 2.91
C ASP A 538 -3.64 -12.25 1.97
N ALA A 539 -4.49 -11.41 1.39
CA ALA A 539 -5.58 -11.85 0.52
C ALA A 539 -5.06 -12.42 -0.80
N SER A 540 -3.97 -11.84 -1.35
CA SER A 540 -3.41 -12.29 -2.62
C SER A 540 -2.80 -13.68 -2.51
N ALA A 541 -2.03 -13.94 -1.44
CA ALA A 541 -1.49 -15.28 -1.18
C ALA A 541 -2.60 -16.33 -0.99
N GLN A 542 -3.69 -15.98 -0.27
CA GLN A 542 -4.85 -16.85 -0.10
C GLN A 542 -5.55 -17.13 -1.43
N PHE A 543 -5.73 -16.10 -2.26
CA PHE A 543 -6.35 -16.22 -3.57
C PHE A 543 -5.52 -17.11 -4.51
N ASP A 544 -4.22 -16.87 -4.61
CA ASP A 544 -3.35 -17.63 -5.49
C ASP A 544 -3.21 -19.10 -5.04
N LEU A 545 -3.18 -19.33 -3.73
CA LEU A 545 -3.25 -20.72 -3.20
C LEU A 545 -4.56 -21.40 -3.62
N ALA A 546 -5.69 -20.68 -3.55
CA ALA A 546 -7.00 -21.20 -3.95
C ALA A 546 -7.03 -21.63 -5.42
N LEU A 547 -6.36 -20.92 -6.32
CA LEU A 547 -6.24 -21.27 -7.74
C LEU A 547 -5.54 -22.64 -7.92
N THR A 548 -4.64 -23.04 -7.02
CA THR A 548 -3.94 -24.33 -7.10
C THR A 548 -4.78 -25.52 -6.66
N LEU A 549 -5.96 -25.32 -6.05
CA LEU A 549 -6.80 -26.40 -5.52
C LEU A 549 -7.47 -27.26 -6.61
N GLY A 550 -7.41 -26.82 -7.88
CA GLY A 550 -7.88 -27.57 -9.02
C GLY A 550 -9.38 -27.87 -8.98
N LYS A 551 -9.77 -29.08 -9.41
CA LYS A 551 -11.18 -29.49 -9.52
C LYS A 551 -11.78 -29.94 -8.17
N GLN A 552 -11.68 -29.11 -7.14
CA GLN A 552 -12.30 -29.31 -5.82
C GLN A 552 -13.21 -28.12 -5.48
N PRO A 553 -14.43 -28.06 -6.06
CA PRO A 553 -15.26 -26.84 -5.99
C PRO A 553 -15.54 -26.38 -4.56
N ALA A 554 -15.80 -27.28 -3.63
CA ALA A 554 -16.08 -26.93 -2.24
C ALA A 554 -14.88 -26.25 -1.56
N SER A 555 -13.67 -26.79 -1.75
CA SER A 555 -12.44 -26.20 -1.21
C SER A 555 -12.11 -24.86 -1.87
N GLN A 556 -12.29 -24.75 -3.18
CA GLN A 556 -12.10 -23.48 -3.90
C GLN A 556 -13.07 -22.41 -3.43
N ILE A 557 -14.38 -22.72 -3.31
CA ILE A 557 -15.40 -21.79 -2.83
C ILE A 557 -15.03 -21.27 -1.45
N GLN A 558 -14.60 -22.14 -0.54
CA GLN A 558 -14.18 -21.72 0.81
C GLN A 558 -12.95 -20.82 0.77
N ALA A 559 -11.95 -21.15 -0.03
CA ALA A 559 -10.71 -20.40 -0.11
C ALA A 559 -10.91 -19.01 -0.77
N PHE A 560 -11.72 -18.92 -1.84
CA PHE A 560 -12.04 -17.64 -2.46
C PHE A 560 -12.87 -16.75 -1.53
N ARG A 561 -13.81 -17.31 -0.75
CA ARG A 561 -14.51 -16.56 0.29
C ARG A 561 -13.54 -16.00 1.31
N ARG A 562 -12.53 -16.80 1.73
CA ARG A 562 -11.52 -16.33 2.66
C ARG A 562 -10.69 -15.17 2.07
N ALA A 563 -10.36 -15.20 0.79
CA ALA A 563 -9.69 -14.10 0.11
C ALA A 563 -10.55 -12.82 0.13
N ILE A 564 -11.86 -12.95 -0.15
CA ILE A 564 -12.83 -11.83 -0.08
C ILE A 564 -13.00 -11.29 1.35
N ASP A 565 -13.01 -12.17 2.37
CA ASP A 565 -13.08 -11.75 3.78
C ASP A 565 -11.85 -10.89 4.17
N LEU A 566 -10.68 -11.19 3.58
CA LEU A 566 -9.44 -10.47 3.83
C LEU A 566 -9.35 -9.18 3.00
N ASP A 567 -9.76 -9.23 1.75
CA ASP A 567 -9.86 -8.07 0.86
C ASP A 567 -11.22 -8.06 0.13
N PRO A 568 -12.23 -7.39 0.69
CA PRO A 568 -13.54 -7.28 0.07
C PRO A 568 -13.59 -6.57 -1.29
N GLU A 569 -12.48 -5.99 -1.72
CA GLU A 569 -12.39 -5.28 -3.00
C GLU A 569 -11.56 -6.02 -4.06
N MET A 570 -11.14 -7.26 -3.77
CA MET A 570 -10.44 -8.12 -4.73
C MET A 570 -11.38 -8.67 -5.80
N THR A 571 -11.58 -7.93 -6.88
CA THR A 571 -12.47 -8.29 -8.02
C THR A 571 -12.20 -9.70 -8.54
N ALA A 572 -10.93 -10.10 -8.70
CA ALA A 572 -10.54 -11.43 -9.17
C ALA A 572 -11.07 -12.58 -8.28
N ALA A 573 -11.24 -12.33 -6.97
CA ALA A 573 -11.80 -13.33 -6.05
C ALA A 573 -13.31 -13.52 -6.28
N TYR A 574 -14.05 -12.46 -6.61
CA TYR A 574 -15.47 -12.56 -7.00
C TYR A 574 -15.64 -13.28 -8.33
N GLU A 575 -14.80 -13.01 -9.32
CA GLU A 575 -14.79 -13.71 -10.61
C GLU A 575 -14.58 -15.22 -10.41
N SER A 576 -13.57 -15.58 -9.63
CA SER A 576 -13.20 -16.98 -9.38
C SER A 576 -14.23 -17.69 -8.50
N LEU A 577 -14.77 -17.03 -7.47
CA LEU A 577 -15.82 -17.57 -6.60
C LEU A 577 -17.10 -17.84 -7.41
N GLY A 578 -17.52 -16.88 -8.23
CA GLY A 578 -18.71 -17.01 -9.06
C GLY A 578 -18.56 -18.16 -10.08
N ALA A 579 -17.39 -18.28 -10.71
CA ALA A 579 -17.09 -19.39 -11.64
C ALA A 579 -17.09 -20.76 -10.92
N ALA A 580 -16.54 -20.84 -9.70
CA ALA A 580 -16.54 -22.05 -8.89
C ALA A 580 -17.98 -22.46 -8.48
N LEU A 581 -18.82 -21.48 -8.09
CA LEU A 581 -20.23 -21.69 -7.76
C LEU A 581 -21.04 -22.17 -8.98
N ALA A 582 -20.85 -21.55 -10.13
CA ALA A 582 -21.48 -21.97 -11.38
C ALA A 582 -21.09 -23.41 -11.75
N SER A 583 -19.79 -23.72 -11.65
CA SER A 583 -19.28 -25.09 -11.88
C SER A 583 -19.82 -26.13 -10.90
N ALA A 584 -20.20 -25.70 -9.69
CA ALA A 584 -20.86 -26.55 -8.68
C ALA A 584 -22.37 -26.66 -8.89
N GLY A 585 -22.95 -26.02 -9.92
CA GLY A 585 -24.39 -25.98 -10.18
C GLY A 585 -25.16 -24.96 -9.33
N GLU A 586 -24.48 -24.12 -8.54
CA GLU A 586 -25.08 -23.10 -7.69
C GLU A 586 -25.28 -21.79 -8.44
N VAL A 587 -25.90 -21.85 -9.63
CA VAL A 587 -25.99 -20.74 -10.60
C VAL A 587 -26.58 -19.45 -10.01
N ALA A 588 -27.64 -19.57 -9.19
CA ALA A 588 -28.25 -18.38 -8.56
C ALA A 588 -27.26 -17.64 -7.64
N LYS A 589 -26.43 -18.37 -6.88
CA LYS A 589 -25.39 -17.76 -6.04
C LYS A 589 -24.24 -17.18 -6.88
N ALA A 590 -23.92 -17.81 -8.02
CA ALA A 590 -22.94 -17.29 -8.94
C ALA A 590 -23.36 -15.92 -9.49
N VAL A 591 -24.62 -15.77 -9.92
CA VAL A 591 -25.20 -14.49 -10.37
C VAL A 591 -25.06 -13.41 -9.28
N GLU A 592 -25.39 -13.75 -8.03
CA GLU A 592 -25.27 -12.82 -6.91
C GLU A 592 -23.80 -12.37 -6.69
N VAL A 593 -22.87 -13.32 -6.71
CA VAL A 593 -21.44 -13.05 -6.52
C VAL A 593 -20.86 -12.19 -7.67
N PHE A 594 -21.23 -12.47 -8.91
CA PHE A 594 -20.80 -11.64 -10.05
C PHE A 594 -21.31 -10.20 -9.93
N ARG A 595 -22.57 -10.01 -9.51
CA ARG A 595 -23.11 -8.67 -9.26
C ARG A 595 -22.40 -7.97 -8.10
N GLN A 596 -22.06 -8.68 -7.03
CA GLN A 596 -21.24 -8.13 -5.94
C GLN A 596 -19.89 -7.67 -6.47
N GLY A 597 -19.20 -8.47 -7.29
CA GLY A 597 -17.96 -8.07 -7.96
C GLY A 597 -18.14 -6.81 -8.81
N LEU A 598 -19.25 -6.69 -9.55
CA LEU A 598 -19.57 -5.49 -10.35
C LEU A 598 -19.90 -4.25 -9.51
N THR A 599 -20.20 -4.39 -8.21
CA THR A 599 -20.26 -3.23 -7.31
C THR A 599 -18.85 -2.71 -6.95
N ILE A 600 -17.85 -3.55 -7.04
CA ILE A 600 -16.44 -3.18 -6.82
C ILE A 600 -15.84 -2.61 -8.10
N ASP A 601 -15.91 -3.38 -9.18
CA ASP A 601 -15.45 -2.99 -10.50
C ASP A 601 -16.58 -3.05 -11.53
N PRO A 602 -17.30 -1.94 -11.71
CA PRO A 602 -18.45 -1.89 -12.64
C PRO A 602 -18.06 -1.90 -14.11
N LEU A 603 -16.77 -1.96 -14.45
CA LEU A 603 -16.27 -2.05 -15.82
C LEU A 603 -15.58 -3.38 -16.13
N SER A 604 -15.57 -4.36 -15.22
CA SER A 604 -15.00 -5.68 -15.49
C SER A 604 -15.74 -6.41 -16.61
N ALA A 605 -15.09 -6.51 -17.76
CA ALA A 605 -15.59 -7.27 -18.90
C ALA A 605 -15.79 -8.75 -18.55
N THR A 606 -14.87 -9.33 -17.78
CA THR A 606 -14.91 -10.73 -17.34
C THR A 606 -16.13 -11.00 -16.45
N LEU A 607 -16.41 -10.13 -15.48
CA LEU A 607 -17.59 -10.25 -14.62
C LEU A 607 -18.89 -10.18 -15.43
N TYR A 608 -19.01 -9.23 -16.37
CA TYR A 608 -20.18 -9.15 -17.23
C TYR A 608 -20.34 -10.38 -18.12
N TYR A 609 -19.24 -10.90 -18.69
CA TYR A 609 -19.28 -12.11 -19.49
C TYR A 609 -19.76 -13.31 -18.68
N ASN A 610 -19.19 -13.53 -17.50
CA ASN A 610 -19.54 -14.63 -16.61
C ASN A 610 -20.97 -14.48 -16.07
N LEU A 611 -21.39 -13.26 -15.72
CA LEU A 611 -22.77 -12.94 -15.36
C LEU A 611 -23.74 -13.30 -16.50
N GLY A 612 -23.40 -12.93 -17.73
CA GLY A 612 -24.19 -13.25 -18.91
C GLY A 612 -24.36 -14.76 -19.14
N LEU A 613 -23.29 -15.55 -18.93
CA LEU A 613 -23.34 -16.99 -18.99
C LEU A 613 -24.25 -17.57 -17.89
N ALA A 614 -24.09 -17.12 -16.67
CA ALA A 614 -24.90 -17.59 -15.51
C ALA A 614 -26.39 -17.21 -15.66
N LEU A 615 -26.70 -16.00 -16.10
CA LEU A 615 -28.08 -15.57 -16.38
C LEU A 615 -28.73 -16.38 -17.50
N ARG A 616 -27.97 -16.72 -18.55
CA ARG A 616 -28.45 -17.60 -19.64
C ARG A 616 -28.81 -18.99 -19.11
N GLU A 617 -27.98 -19.56 -18.25
CA GLU A 617 -28.22 -20.85 -17.61
C GLU A 617 -29.43 -20.79 -16.67
N GLN A 618 -29.65 -19.66 -15.99
CA GLN A 618 -30.81 -19.43 -15.13
C GLN A 618 -32.10 -19.19 -15.91
N GLY A 619 -32.02 -18.95 -17.24
CA GLY A 619 -33.18 -18.69 -18.11
C GLY A 619 -33.50 -17.20 -18.33
N ASP A 620 -32.74 -16.29 -17.74
CA ASP A 620 -32.87 -14.84 -17.99
C ASP A 620 -32.17 -14.44 -19.28
N ALA A 621 -32.83 -14.64 -20.40
CA ALA A 621 -32.29 -14.32 -21.72
C ALA A 621 -32.12 -12.81 -21.95
N ALA A 622 -32.90 -11.95 -21.27
CA ALA A 622 -32.81 -10.51 -21.44
C ALA A 622 -31.58 -9.96 -20.69
N GLY A 623 -31.43 -10.32 -19.43
CA GLY A 623 -30.26 -9.96 -18.61
C GLY A 623 -28.96 -10.51 -19.21
N ALA A 624 -28.97 -11.75 -19.71
CA ALA A 624 -27.82 -12.35 -20.37
C ALA A 624 -27.36 -11.53 -21.60
N ARG A 625 -28.30 -11.08 -22.46
CA ARG A 625 -27.94 -10.25 -23.61
C ARG A 625 -27.37 -8.90 -23.21
N GLN A 626 -27.90 -8.26 -22.18
CA GLN A 626 -27.39 -6.99 -21.65
C GLN A 626 -25.96 -7.15 -21.11
N ALA A 627 -25.75 -8.14 -20.25
CA ALA A 627 -24.42 -8.40 -19.67
C ALA A 627 -23.38 -8.73 -20.74
N MET A 628 -23.73 -9.58 -21.71
CA MET A 628 -22.82 -9.91 -22.83
C MET A 628 -22.55 -8.73 -23.75
N ALA A 629 -23.50 -7.81 -23.95
CA ALA A 629 -23.28 -6.60 -24.73
C ALA A 629 -22.30 -5.65 -24.04
N LEU A 630 -22.40 -5.50 -22.71
CA LEU A 630 -21.43 -4.73 -21.93
C LEU A 630 -20.04 -5.37 -21.98
N ALA A 631 -19.94 -6.68 -21.78
CA ALA A 631 -18.68 -7.41 -21.87
C ALA A 631 -18.00 -7.23 -23.24
N ALA A 632 -18.76 -7.35 -24.32
CA ALA A 632 -18.24 -7.16 -25.68
C ALA A 632 -17.80 -5.73 -25.99
N LYS A 633 -18.40 -4.74 -25.34
CA LYS A 633 -18.00 -3.33 -25.45
C LYS A 633 -16.70 -3.03 -24.71
N LEU A 634 -16.57 -3.63 -23.53
CA LEU A 634 -15.41 -3.44 -22.66
C LEU A 634 -14.17 -4.19 -23.18
N ASP A 635 -14.36 -5.40 -23.73
CA ASP A 635 -13.27 -6.24 -24.23
C ASP A 635 -13.54 -6.74 -25.66
N PRO A 636 -12.75 -6.27 -26.67
CA PRO A 636 -12.85 -6.72 -28.05
C PRO A 636 -12.62 -8.22 -28.26
N GLU A 637 -11.83 -8.89 -27.41
CA GLU A 637 -11.61 -10.32 -27.52
C GLU A 637 -12.87 -11.11 -27.14
N ILE A 638 -13.57 -10.66 -26.10
CA ILE A 638 -14.88 -11.21 -25.73
C ILE A 638 -15.89 -10.98 -26.87
N ALA A 639 -15.89 -9.78 -27.47
CA ALA A 639 -16.73 -9.51 -28.63
C ALA A 639 -16.48 -10.50 -29.78
N ALA A 640 -15.21 -10.80 -30.08
CA ALA A 640 -14.82 -11.75 -31.13
C ALA A 640 -15.26 -13.20 -30.78
N ARG A 641 -15.19 -13.62 -29.51
CA ARG A 641 -15.69 -14.93 -29.05
C ARG A 641 -17.20 -15.06 -29.23
N LEU A 642 -17.96 -14.02 -28.80
CA LEU A 642 -19.41 -14.03 -28.89
C LEU A 642 -19.92 -14.08 -30.35
N VAL A 643 -19.14 -13.60 -31.32
CA VAL A 643 -19.45 -13.71 -32.77
C VAL A 643 -19.21 -15.15 -33.27
N LYS A 644 -18.20 -15.85 -32.75
CA LYS A 644 -17.91 -17.24 -33.15
C LYS A 644 -18.88 -18.26 -32.57
N ASP A 645 -19.48 -17.96 -31.42
CA ASP A 645 -20.43 -18.82 -30.70
C ASP A 645 -21.89 -18.65 -31.16
N ARG A 646 -22.15 -17.74 -32.12
CA ARG A 646 -23.44 -17.56 -32.82
C ARG A 646 -23.55 -18.46 -34.03
#